data_fe0b3d2d73f30664e62ddd1fa83c33f6
#
_entry.id   fe0b3d2d73f30664e62ddd1fa83c33f6
#
_cell.length_a   1.000
_cell.length_b   1.000
_cell.length_c   1.000
_cell.angle_alpha   90.00
_cell.angle_beta   90.00
_cell.angle_gamma   90.00
#
_symmetry.space_group_name_H-M   'P 1'
#
loop_
_entity.id
_entity.type
_entity.pdbx_description
1 polymer ?
#
loop_
_entity_poly.entity_id
_entity_poly.type
_entity_poly.pdbx_seq_one_letter_code
_entity_poly.pdbx_strand_id
1 'polypeptide(L)'
;MRFLLTIFITFCAVTMVSAQNTAYSIDIEQVGVVAHRPIRDLGMQKSIIDPTALRDNIAMSLSDVLTYNSSIFIKQYGRATLSTASFRGTSPSHTQVTWNGMRLNSPMLGMTDFSMIPSYFIDNASLLHGTSSVSATGGGLGGAVALSTSSTVDQGWGLQAVQGVGSYATFDEFLRLTYGAEHWQSSTRVAYSTSQNDFRYVNYDKKENIYDQQNNIIGKYHPTERNRSGDFKDLNILQELFYNSRAGDRFSLSAWYTHSRRGVPMISVSYAEEDYLNRQNEDTFRGVVGWQRLLEKFKLSASAGYLSTRLNYYYSRDVGGGNIARMIDSRSRVNTLYGDFSAEYYLGEKWLFTGDMKLHQHFVCSQDKNIIQQDGERAVIGYDKARIELSAFLSAKWRATERLSLSVALREELYGDEVSPLIPAAFVDWLISERGEIVLKASASRNFRFPTLNDLYFQPGGNPNLRKERGMTYDLGVEFKVGESDKYSLSGAVNGFDSRVDDWILWLPGVKGFWSPRNIKRVHSYGVESRLSLDWLITKDWNLTASANASWTPSINQGEPVSEDDRSVGKQLPYVPRFSASASALLSYRSWRVGYRWAHYSERFTMSSNDYTLTGVLIPYYMNDMHVERLFSFTWADLSLKLQVNNLFNEEYVSVLSRPMPRRNYELFISIKPKW
;
A
#
# COMPACT_ATOMS: atom_id res chain seq x y z
N MET A 1 -16.76 20.89 20.29
CA MET A 1 -15.47 20.51 20.90
C MET A 1 -15.46 20.54 22.44
N ARG A 2 -15.96 21.58 23.12
CA ARG A 2 -16.03 21.60 24.61
C ARG A 2 -16.95 20.53 25.22
N PHE A 3 -18.01 20.13 24.56
CA PHE A 3 -19.00 19.15 25.06
C PHE A 3 -18.46 17.70 25.02
N LEU A 4 -17.67 17.34 24.03
CA LEU A 4 -17.05 16.01 23.92
C LEU A 4 -15.91 15.82 24.93
N LEU A 5 -15.17 16.88 25.23
CA LEU A 5 -14.09 16.86 26.22
C LEU A 5 -14.63 16.65 27.64
N THR A 6 -15.80 17.24 27.96
CA THR A 6 -16.44 17.09 29.27
C THR A 6 -16.99 15.68 29.50
N ILE A 7 -17.56 15.04 28.47
CA ILE A 7 -18.01 13.63 28.53
C ILE A 7 -16.86 12.68 28.74
N PHE A 8 -15.72 12.93 28.07
CA PHE A 8 -14.52 12.11 28.18
C PHE A 8 -13.87 12.17 29.58
N ILE A 9 -13.81 13.37 30.19
CA ILE A 9 -13.26 13.56 31.53
C ILE A 9 -14.16 12.92 32.60
N THR A 10 -15.49 12.95 32.42
CA THR A 10 -16.44 12.35 33.38
C THR A 10 -16.43 10.83 33.30
N PHE A 11 -16.13 10.23 32.12
CA PHE A 11 -16.02 8.77 31.96
C PHE A 11 -14.72 8.22 32.57
N CYS A 12 -13.62 8.99 32.52
CA CYS A 12 -12.34 8.60 33.15
C CYS A 12 -12.35 8.67 34.68
N ALA A 13 -13.26 9.43 35.29
CA ALA A 13 -13.31 9.63 36.75
C ALA A 13 -14.05 8.51 37.50
N VAL A 14 -14.78 7.62 36.85
CA VAL A 14 -15.67 6.62 37.47
C VAL A 14 -15.05 5.23 37.65
N THR A 15 -13.85 4.95 37.09
CA THR A 15 -13.28 3.59 37.09
C THR A 15 -11.95 3.45 37.84
N MET A 16 -11.70 4.19 38.90
CA MET A 16 -10.57 3.86 39.80
C MET A 16 -10.98 2.82 40.84
N VAL A 17 -10.83 1.54 40.49
CA VAL A 17 -10.82 0.43 41.44
C VAL A 17 -9.44 -0.20 41.42
N SER A 18 -8.78 -0.17 42.57
CA SER A 18 -7.42 -0.72 42.81
C SER A 18 -7.42 -2.24 42.64
N ALA A 19 -6.54 -2.76 41.79
CA ALA A 19 -6.17 -4.16 41.74
C ALA A 19 -4.73 -4.30 42.16
N GLN A 20 -4.48 -5.08 43.20
CA GLN A 20 -3.13 -5.45 43.66
C GLN A 20 -2.54 -6.51 42.71
N ASN A 21 -1.35 -6.24 42.19
CA ASN A 21 -0.58 -7.15 41.35
C ASN A 21 0.23 -8.11 42.19
N THR A 22 0.01 -9.41 42.00
CA THR A 22 1.02 -10.45 42.30
C THR A 22 1.60 -10.94 40.96
N ALA A 23 2.81 -10.50 40.64
CA ALA A 23 3.52 -10.96 39.45
C ALA A 23 4.08 -12.38 39.71
N TYR A 24 3.60 -13.37 38.96
CA TYR A 24 4.29 -14.66 38.81
C TYR A 24 5.14 -14.58 37.53
N SER A 25 6.48 -14.58 37.72
CA SER A 25 7.39 -14.83 36.60
C SER A 25 7.54 -16.36 36.45
N ILE A 26 7.16 -16.89 35.31
CA ILE A 26 7.49 -18.28 34.93
C ILE A 26 8.75 -18.17 34.07
N ASP A 27 9.88 -18.61 34.64
CA ASP A 27 11.12 -18.88 33.88
C ASP A 27 10.83 -20.07 32.95
N ILE A 28 10.67 -19.80 31.66
CA ILE A 28 10.61 -20.86 30.64
C ILE A 28 12.07 -21.19 30.29
N GLU A 29 12.53 -22.40 30.66
CA GLU A 29 13.78 -22.95 30.16
C GLU A 29 13.84 -22.78 28.63
N GLN A 30 14.97 -22.24 28.17
CA GLN A 30 15.25 -22.02 26.77
C GLN A 30 15.36 -23.39 26.08
N VAL A 31 14.23 -23.89 25.56
CA VAL A 31 14.22 -25.06 24.68
C VAL A 31 14.85 -24.62 23.37
N GLY A 32 16.06 -25.07 23.12
CA GLY A 32 16.72 -24.91 21.83
C GLY A 32 15.96 -25.67 20.74
N VAL A 33 14.89 -25.09 20.23
CA VAL A 33 14.18 -25.60 19.08
C VAL A 33 15.06 -25.30 17.89
N VAL A 34 15.67 -26.31 17.29
CA VAL A 34 16.16 -26.26 15.89
C VAL A 34 14.91 -26.09 15.04
N ALA A 35 14.54 -24.85 14.80
CA ALA A 35 13.32 -24.53 14.09
C ALA A 35 13.51 -24.82 12.61
N HIS A 36 13.10 -26.00 12.17
CA HIS A 36 12.84 -26.23 10.75
C HIS A 36 11.83 -25.19 10.27
N ARG A 37 12.09 -24.57 9.11
CA ARG A 37 11.15 -23.61 8.49
C ARG A 37 9.74 -24.17 8.51
N PRO A 38 8.74 -23.45 9.03
CA PRO A 38 7.38 -23.95 9.13
C PRO A 38 6.88 -24.39 7.76
N ILE A 39 6.27 -25.56 7.66
CA ILE A 39 5.72 -26.08 6.38
C ILE A 39 4.75 -25.11 5.71
N ARG A 40 4.12 -24.24 6.48
CA ARG A 40 3.20 -23.20 6.01
C ARG A 40 3.89 -22.18 5.10
N ASP A 41 5.14 -21.82 5.37
CA ASP A 41 5.90 -20.80 4.65
C ASP A 41 6.71 -21.37 3.46
N LEU A 42 6.66 -22.68 3.24
CA LEU A 42 7.32 -23.31 2.10
C LEU A 42 6.68 -22.89 0.78
N GLY A 43 7.50 -22.73 -0.24
CA GLY A 43 7.10 -22.41 -1.61
C GLY A 43 6.76 -20.95 -1.85
N MET A 44 6.66 -20.10 -0.84
CA MET A 44 6.27 -18.71 -1.02
C MET A 44 7.47 -17.78 -1.09
N GLN A 45 7.48 -16.87 -2.08
CA GLN A 45 8.34 -15.70 -2.09
C GLN A 45 7.60 -14.57 -1.36
N LYS A 46 7.91 -14.42 -0.09
CA LYS A 46 7.27 -13.48 0.81
C LYS A 46 8.30 -12.52 1.39
N SER A 47 8.04 -11.24 1.32
CA SER A 47 8.77 -10.20 2.04
C SER A 47 7.91 -9.70 3.20
N ILE A 48 8.49 -9.56 4.38
CA ILE A 48 7.81 -8.96 5.54
C ILE A 48 8.43 -7.59 5.73
N ILE A 49 7.59 -6.57 5.84
CA ILE A 49 8.01 -5.22 6.23
C ILE A 49 8.26 -5.23 7.73
N ASP A 50 9.40 -4.69 8.14
CA ASP A 50 9.73 -4.59 9.56
C ASP A 50 8.63 -3.80 10.31
N PRO A 51 8.06 -4.36 11.39
CA PRO A 51 7.07 -3.66 12.21
C PRO A 51 7.58 -2.33 12.78
N THR A 52 8.88 -2.16 12.99
CA THR A 52 9.47 -0.88 13.41
C THR A 52 9.35 0.18 12.33
N ALA A 53 9.50 -0.18 11.05
CA ALA A 53 9.30 0.73 9.93
C ALA A 53 7.82 1.17 9.79
N LEU A 54 6.86 0.29 10.10
CA LEU A 54 5.44 0.64 10.12
C LEU A 54 5.10 1.65 11.22
N ARG A 55 5.86 1.66 12.31
CA ARG A 55 5.67 2.50 13.51
C ARG A 55 6.71 3.61 13.64
N ASP A 56 7.49 3.86 12.60
CA ASP A 56 8.55 4.86 12.65
C ASP A 56 7.99 6.29 12.75
N ASN A 57 6.98 6.62 11.96
CA ASN A 57 6.45 7.97 11.87
C ASN A 57 4.94 7.97 11.61
N ILE A 58 4.16 8.67 12.45
CA ILE A 58 2.70 8.79 12.33
C ILE A 58 2.25 9.55 11.07
N ALA A 59 3.09 10.40 10.51
CA ALA A 59 2.79 11.13 9.29
C ALA A 59 2.94 10.28 8.02
N MET A 60 3.51 9.05 8.12
CA MET A 60 3.71 8.17 6.98
C MET A 60 2.45 7.38 6.67
N SER A 61 2.12 7.36 5.38
CA SER A 61 1.20 6.40 4.79
C SER A 61 1.93 5.08 4.47
N LEU A 62 1.17 4.04 4.14
CA LEU A 62 1.76 2.79 3.67
C LEU A 62 2.58 2.96 2.39
N SER A 63 2.21 3.92 1.51
CA SER A 63 3.00 4.24 0.32
C SER A 63 4.42 4.68 0.66
N ASP A 64 4.60 5.50 1.70
CA ASP A 64 5.90 5.99 2.12
C ASP A 64 6.75 4.86 2.72
N VAL A 65 6.13 4.02 3.56
CA VAL A 65 6.83 2.84 4.12
C VAL A 65 7.31 1.91 3.02
N LEU A 66 6.46 1.59 2.04
CA LEU A 66 6.84 0.70 0.93
C LEU A 66 7.92 1.29 0.03
N THR A 67 7.92 2.61 -0.19
CA THR A 67 8.95 3.31 -0.97
C THR A 67 10.36 3.06 -0.42
N TYR A 68 10.53 3.09 0.90
CA TYR A 68 11.84 2.96 1.54
C TYR A 68 12.19 1.54 1.99
N ASN A 69 11.21 0.63 2.09
CA ASN A 69 11.42 -0.68 2.69
C ASN A 69 11.01 -1.86 1.77
N SER A 70 10.85 -1.60 0.47
CA SER A 70 10.53 -2.66 -0.49
C SER A 70 11.11 -2.40 -1.88
N SER A 71 11.11 -3.43 -2.73
CA SER A 71 11.44 -3.33 -4.16
C SER A 71 10.26 -2.89 -5.03
N ILE A 72 9.09 -2.64 -4.44
CA ILE A 72 7.87 -2.27 -5.17
C ILE A 72 7.97 -0.81 -5.62
N PHE A 73 7.64 -0.57 -6.87
CA PHE A 73 7.53 0.80 -7.37
C PHE A 73 6.24 1.44 -6.88
N ILE A 74 6.37 2.56 -6.16
CA ILE A 74 5.26 3.39 -5.71
C ILE A 74 5.18 4.65 -6.56
N LYS A 75 4.10 4.78 -7.33
CA LYS A 75 3.81 5.99 -8.08
C LYS A 75 2.97 6.91 -7.20
N GLN A 76 3.58 8.02 -6.77
CA GLN A 76 2.95 9.01 -5.89
C GLN A 76 2.65 10.30 -6.65
N TYR A 77 1.53 10.93 -6.35
CA TYR A 77 1.14 12.23 -6.91
C TYR A 77 1.32 13.38 -5.90
N GLY A 78 1.95 13.11 -4.74
CA GLY A 78 2.16 14.02 -3.62
C GLY A 78 1.52 13.52 -2.32
N ARG A 79 1.79 14.19 -1.19
CA ARG A 79 1.21 13.83 0.12
C ARG A 79 -0.32 13.93 0.07
N ALA A 80 -1.00 12.95 0.65
CA ALA A 80 -2.46 12.80 0.67
C ALA A 80 -3.13 12.85 -0.72
N THR A 81 -2.38 12.56 -1.78
CA THR A 81 -2.91 12.36 -3.12
C THR A 81 -2.71 10.91 -3.54
N LEU A 82 -3.29 10.51 -4.67
CA LEU A 82 -3.25 9.13 -5.13
C LEU A 82 -1.84 8.54 -5.11
N SER A 83 -1.69 7.40 -4.46
CA SER A 83 -0.45 6.61 -4.44
C SER A 83 -0.76 5.15 -4.77
N THR A 84 -0.12 4.63 -5.81
CA THR A 84 -0.36 3.29 -6.31
C THR A 84 0.90 2.44 -6.32
N ALA A 85 0.75 1.15 -6.03
CA ALA A 85 1.85 0.20 -6.03
C ALA A 85 1.84 -0.66 -7.29
N SER A 86 3.01 -0.87 -7.87
CA SER A 86 3.23 -1.74 -9.03
C SER A 86 4.35 -2.72 -8.73
N PHE A 87 4.02 -4.00 -8.65
CA PHE A 87 5.00 -5.07 -8.59
C PHE A 87 5.56 -5.34 -9.98
N ARG A 88 6.87 -5.43 -10.11
CA ARG A 88 7.54 -5.92 -11.32
C ARG A 88 7.06 -5.26 -12.62
N GLY A 89 6.78 -3.96 -12.54
CA GLY A 89 6.34 -3.17 -13.67
C GLY A 89 4.94 -3.48 -14.20
N THR A 90 4.12 -4.18 -13.43
CA THR A 90 2.72 -4.40 -13.77
C THR A 90 1.84 -3.20 -13.46
N SER A 91 0.58 -3.21 -13.94
CA SER A 91 -0.41 -2.17 -13.62
C SER A 91 -0.76 -2.18 -12.13
N PRO A 92 -1.11 -1.02 -11.53
CA PRO A 92 -1.63 -0.97 -10.17
C PRO A 92 -2.83 -1.89 -9.90
N SER A 93 -3.65 -2.15 -10.91
CA SER A 93 -4.79 -3.09 -10.82
C SER A 93 -4.38 -4.57 -10.78
N HIS A 94 -3.11 -4.88 -11.03
CA HIS A 94 -2.52 -6.21 -10.88
C HIS A 94 -1.97 -6.48 -9.48
N THR A 95 -2.00 -5.48 -8.59
CA THR A 95 -1.58 -5.58 -7.20
C THR A 95 -2.80 -5.76 -6.31
N GLN A 96 -2.92 -6.90 -5.66
CA GLN A 96 -4.00 -7.14 -4.70
C GLN A 96 -3.60 -6.65 -3.32
N VAL A 97 -4.53 -6.00 -2.61
CA VAL A 97 -4.32 -5.51 -1.25
C VAL A 97 -5.42 -6.04 -0.35
N THR A 98 -5.03 -6.66 0.76
CA THR A 98 -5.99 -7.15 1.76
C THR A 98 -5.68 -6.57 3.14
N TRP A 99 -6.72 -6.35 3.94
CA TRP A 99 -6.62 -6.01 5.35
C TRP A 99 -7.45 -7.01 6.16
N ASN A 100 -6.81 -7.71 7.10
CA ASN A 100 -7.40 -8.81 7.87
C ASN A 100 -8.18 -9.81 6.99
N GLY A 101 -7.64 -10.13 5.80
CA GLY A 101 -8.24 -11.02 4.80
C GLY A 101 -9.18 -10.32 3.81
N MET A 102 -9.85 -9.24 4.18
CA MET A 102 -10.76 -8.51 3.31
C MET A 102 -9.99 -7.72 2.24
N ARG A 103 -10.40 -7.84 0.97
CA ARG A 103 -9.81 -7.10 -0.15
C ARG A 103 -10.16 -5.61 -0.09
N LEU A 104 -9.14 -4.75 -0.22
CA LEU A 104 -9.27 -3.30 -0.23
C LEU A 104 -9.36 -2.70 -1.63
N ASN A 105 -8.98 -3.45 -2.68
CA ASN A 105 -9.06 -2.95 -4.05
C ASN A 105 -10.49 -2.54 -4.42
N SER A 106 -10.63 -1.33 -4.95
CA SER A 106 -11.92 -0.84 -5.44
C SER A 106 -12.43 -1.72 -6.59
N PRO A 107 -13.64 -2.26 -6.57
CA PRO A 107 -14.21 -3.01 -7.69
C PRO A 107 -14.44 -2.13 -8.93
N MET A 108 -14.47 -0.80 -8.75
CA MET A 108 -14.56 0.17 -9.86
C MET A 108 -13.22 0.29 -10.59
N LEU A 109 -12.12 0.50 -9.84
CA LEU A 109 -10.82 0.88 -10.37
C LEU A 109 -9.81 -0.28 -10.39
N GLY A 110 -10.09 -1.37 -9.66
CA GLY A 110 -9.19 -2.51 -9.51
C GLY A 110 -7.96 -2.25 -8.62
N MET A 111 -7.76 -1.03 -8.14
CA MET A 111 -6.58 -0.63 -7.36
C MET A 111 -6.94 -0.08 -5.99
N THR A 112 -5.93 0.04 -5.14
CA THR A 112 -6.01 0.65 -3.79
C THR A 112 -5.17 1.92 -3.78
N ASP A 113 -5.67 2.97 -3.13
CA ASP A 113 -4.90 4.19 -2.83
C ASP A 113 -4.12 3.98 -1.53
N PHE A 114 -2.80 3.78 -1.62
CA PHE A 114 -1.92 3.53 -0.49
C PHE A 114 -1.70 4.76 0.39
N SER A 115 -1.97 5.97 -0.13
CA SER A 115 -1.90 7.20 0.66
C SER A 115 -2.98 7.28 1.74
N MET A 116 -4.07 6.54 1.56
CA MET A 116 -5.21 6.48 2.48
C MET A 116 -5.05 5.46 3.62
N ILE A 117 -3.91 4.76 3.68
CA ILE A 117 -3.62 3.74 4.69
C ILE A 117 -2.54 4.27 5.62
N PRO A 118 -2.89 4.75 6.84
CA PRO A 118 -1.90 5.16 7.82
C PRO A 118 -1.04 3.97 8.26
N SER A 119 0.28 4.11 8.24
CA SER A 119 1.20 3.01 8.58
C SER A 119 0.99 2.53 10.03
N TYR A 120 0.71 3.43 10.96
CA TYR A 120 0.43 3.16 12.38
C TYR A 120 -0.85 2.36 12.65
N PHE A 121 -1.71 2.18 11.64
CA PHE A 121 -2.90 1.32 11.75
C PHE A 121 -2.60 -0.14 11.40
N ILE A 122 -1.42 -0.41 10.88
CA ILE A 122 -1.00 -1.75 10.42
C ILE A 122 0.07 -2.28 11.38
N ASP A 123 -0.12 -3.49 11.89
CA ASP A 123 0.87 -4.16 12.74
C ASP A 123 1.80 -5.08 11.93
N ASN A 124 1.28 -5.69 10.84
CA ASN A 124 2.05 -6.54 9.95
C ASN A 124 1.71 -6.26 8.50
N ALA A 125 2.73 -6.13 7.66
CA ALA A 125 2.61 -6.01 6.22
C ALA A 125 3.48 -7.08 5.55
N SER A 126 2.86 -7.90 4.71
CA SER A 126 3.54 -8.95 3.94
C SER A 126 3.32 -8.73 2.45
N LEU A 127 4.39 -8.86 1.69
CA LEU A 127 4.41 -8.71 0.24
C LEU A 127 4.58 -10.09 -0.37
N LEU A 128 3.64 -10.51 -1.19
CA LEU A 128 3.68 -11.77 -1.94
C LEU A 128 4.06 -11.45 -3.38
N HIS A 129 5.23 -11.93 -3.81
CA HIS A 129 5.78 -11.62 -5.12
C HIS A 129 5.36 -12.65 -6.17
N GLY A 130 5.00 -12.19 -7.36
CA GLY A 130 4.75 -13.00 -8.55
C GLY A 130 3.86 -14.22 -8.30
N THR A 131 4.40 -15.41 -8.51
CA THR A 131 3.70 -16.70 -8.35
C THR A 131 3.06 -16.87 -6.96
N SER A 132 3.66 -16.32 -5.91
CA SER A 132 3.13 -16.43 -4.53
C SER A 132 1.80 -15.71 -4.32
N SER A 133 1.41 -14.82 -5.23
CA SER A 133 0.11 -14.16 -5.21
C SER A 133 -1.06 -15.07 -5.59
N VAL A 134 -0.81 -16.33 -5.98
CA VAL A 134 -1.87 -17.30 -6.31
C VAL A 134 -2.87 -17.51 -5.18
N SER A 135 -2.48 -17.29 -3.92
CA SER A 135 -3.38 -17.35 -2.76
C SER A 135 -4.25 -16.10 -2.61
N ALA A 136 -3.93 -15.00 -3.32
CA ALA A 136 -4.71 -13.77 -3.32
C ALA A 136 -5.74 -13.80 -4.46
N THR A 137 -6.99 -13.43 -4.18
CA THR A 137 -8.07 -13.40 -5.16
C THR A 137 -8.05 -12.14 -6.00
N GLY A 138 -8.60 -12.21 -7.21
CA GLY A 138 -8.88 -11.02 -8.02
C GLY A 138 -7.73 -10.54 -8.90
N GLY A 139 -6.84 -11.44 -9.34
CA GLY A 139 -5.87 -11.12 -10.38
C GLY A 139 -4.53 -10.62 -9.90
N GLY A 140 -3.94 -11.24 -8.91
CA GLY A 140 -2.57 -10.98 -8.48
C GLY A 140 -1.50 -11.30 -9.55
N LEU A 141 -1.64 -10.74 -10.76
CA LEU A 141 -0.67 -10.90 -11.85
C LEU A 141 0.70 -10.31 -11.50
N GLY A 142 0.73 -9.24 -10.72
CA GLY A 142 1.95 -8.60 -10.26
C GLY A 142 2.41 -9.12 -8.90
N GLY A 143 1.49 -9.14 -7.94
CA GLY A 143 1.76 -9.50 -6.56
C GLY A 143 0.61 -9.16 -5.63
N ALA A 144 0.82 -9.36 -4.32
CA ALA A 144 -0.18 -8.99 -3.33
C ALA A 144 0.46 -8.37 -2.08
N VAL A 145 -0.28 -7.48 -1.43
CA VAL A 145 0.05 -6.86 -0.15
C VAL A 145 -0.98 -7.32 0.88
N ALA A 146 -0.55 -8.11 1.83
CA ALA A 146 -1.40 -8.58 2.92
C ALA A 146 -1.10 -7.77 4.20
N LEU A 147 -2.08 -7.00 4.63
CA LEU A 147 -2.03 -6.18 5.84
C LEU A 147 -2.82 -6.86 6.95
N SER A 148 -2.31 -6.82 8.14
CA SER A 148 -3.05 -7.31 9.30
C SER A 148 -2.76 -6.50 10.55
N THR A 149 -3.73 -6.53 11.45
CA THR A 149 -3.62 -6.05 12.81
C THR A 149 -3.50 -7.23 13.77
N SER A 150 -2.86 -7.01 14.90
CA SER A 150 -2.55 -8.08 15.85
C SER A 150 -3.10 -7.78 17.24
N SER A 151 -3.39 -8.86 17.97
CA SER A 151 -3.91 -8.80 19.34
C SER A 151 -2.81 -8.80 20.42
N THR A 152 -1.59 -8.41 20.08
CA THR A 152 -0.53 -8.29 21.10
C THR A 152 -0.74 -7.02 21.90
N VAL A 153 -1.42 -7.14 23.01
CA VAL A 153 -1.68 -6.08 23.98
C VAL A 153 -1.21 -6.59 25.34
N ASP A 154 -0.38 -5.79 26.01
CA ASP A 154 0.04 -6.09 27.39
C ASP A 154 -1.16 -6.10 28.35
N GLN A 155 -1.05 -6.81 29.46
CA GLN A 155 -2.10 -6.81 30.48
C GLN A 155 -2.26 -5.40 31.09
N GLY A 156 -3.51 -5.06 31.37
CA GLY A 156 -3.88 -3.73 31.90
C GLY A 156 -4.12 -2.69 30.82
N TRP A 157 -4.07 -1.45 31.21
CA TRP A 157 -4.26 -0.31 30.33
C TRP A 157 -2.95 0.15 29.68
N GLY A 158 -3.00 0.52 28.43
CA GLY A 158 -1.91 1.17 27.73
C GLY A 158 -2.42 2.38 26.96
N LEU A 159 -1.67 3.47 27.00
CA LEU A 159 -1.96 4.70 26.26
C LEU A 159 -0.70 5.15 25.52
N GLN A 160 -0.87 5.56 24.28
CA GLN A 160 0.14 6.29 23.52
C GLN A 160 -0.53 7.47 22.83
N ALA A 161 0.01 8.66 23.06
CA ALA A 161 -0.38 9.87 22.32
C ALA A 161 0.84 10.41 21.58
N VAL A 162 0.66 10.84 20.33
CA VAL A 162 1.70 11.46 19.52
C VAL A 162 1.14 12.71 18.87
N GLN A 163 1.90 13.81 18.98
CA GLN A 163 1.65 15.07 18.30
C GLN A 163 2.79 15.35 17.34
N GLY A 164 2.47 15.56 16.07
CA GLY A 164 3.38 16.01 15.02
C GLY A 164 3.06 17.41 14.56
N VAL A 165 4.08 18.21 14.30
CA VAL A 165 3.98 19.51 13.63
C VAL A 165 5.03 19.57 12.53
N GLY A 166 4.68 20.14 11.38
CA GLY A 166 5.57 20.16 10.23
C GLY A 166 5.40 21.37 9.32
N SER A 167 6.27 21.42 8.32
CA SER A 167 6.21 22.43 7.25
C SER A 167 4.83 22.46 6.59
N TYR A 168 4.45 23.58 5.99
CA TYR A 168 3.19 23.78 5.26
C TYR A 168 1.93 23.69 6.15
N ALA A 169 2.04 24.18 7.40
CA ALA A 169 0.99 24.10 8.42
C ALA A 169 0.46 22.65 8.59
N THR A 170 1.38 21.70 8.68
CA THR A 170 1.07 20.31 8.88
C THR A 170 0.91 19.99 10.36
N PHE A 171 -0.16 19.27 10.71
CA PHE A 171 -0.43 18.75 12.05
C PHE A 171 -0.85 17.28 11.91
N ASP A 172 -0.15 16.41 12.63
CA ASP A 172 -0.42 14.99 12.67
C ASP A 172 -0.65 14.57 14.13
N GLU A 173 -1.78 13.97 14.42
CA GLU A 173 -2.18 13.56 15.76
C GLU A 173 -2.49 12.07 15.77
N PHE A 174 -2.00 11.35 16.77
CA PHE A 174 -2.27 9.94 16.94
C PHE A 174 -2.53 9.62 18.41
N LEU A 175 -3.59 8.84 18.65
CA LEU A 175 -3.91 8.28 19.95
C LEU A 175 -4.14 6.78 19.82
N ARG A 176 -3.50 6.00 20.68
CA ARG A 176 -3.75 4.58 20.85
C ARG A 176 -4.09 4.29 22.30
N LEU A 177 -5.27 3.73 22.54
CA LEU A 177 -5.71 3.23 23.84
C LEU A 177 -5.83 1.71 23.73
N THR A 178 -5.22 0.99 24.66
CA THR A 178 -5.27 -0.48 24.69
C THR A 178 -5.70 -0.95 26.07
N TYR A 179 -6.37 -2.09 26.09
CA TYR A 179 -6.70 -2.82 27.31
C TYR A 179 -6.50 -4.31 27.09
N GLY A 180 -5.73 -4.95 27.95
CA GLY A 180 -5.48 -6.38 27.93
C GLY A 180 -5.94 -7.04 29.22
N ALA A 181 -6.66 -8.15 29.10
CA ALA A 181 -7.03 -9.05 30.16
C ALA A 181 -6.77 -10.50 29.71
N GLU A 182 -6.95 -11.47 30.59
CA GLU A 182 -6.67 -12.89 30.32
C GLU A 182 -7.33 -13.40 29.02
N HIS A 183 -8.58 -13.03 28.78
CA HIS A 183 -9.36 -13.48 27.63
C HIS A 183 -9.70 -12.36 26.63
N TRP A 184 -9.69 -11.11 27.07
CA TRP A 184 -10.12 -9.96 26.27
C TRP A 184 -8.99 -9.00 25.99
N GLN A 185 -8.94 -8.52 24.78
CA GLN A 185 -8.03 -7.44 24.39
C GLN A 185 -8.78 -6.44 23.54
N SER A 186 -8.52 -5.17 23.77
CA SER A 186 -9.10 -4.05 23.03
C SER A 186 -8.01 -3.09 22.59
N SER A 187 -8.12 -2.57 21.39
CA SER A 187 -7.23 -1.52 20.87
C SER A 187 -8.07 -0.50 20.10
N THR A 188 -8.00 0.75 20.52
CA THR A 188 -8.60 1.89 19.82
C THR A 188 -7.47 2.75 19.29
N ARG A 189 -7.46 3.05 17.98
CA ARG A 189 -6.49 3.95 17.34
C ARG A 189 -7.26 5.08 16.66
N VAL A 190 -6.81 6.30 16.89
CA VAL A 190 -7.35 7.50 16.24
C VAL A 190 -6.17 8.24 15.63
N ALA A 191 -6.26 8.58 14.36
CA ALA A 191 -5.28 9.42 13.67
C ALA A 191 -5.99 10.57 12.98
N TYR A 192 -5.49 11.78 13.16
CA TYR A 192 -5.94 12.97 12.45
C TYR A 192 -4.73 13.66 11.83
N SER A 193 -4.82 13.97 10.55
CA SER A 193 -3.78 14.66 9.80
C SER A 193 -4.37 15.79 8.98
N THR A 194 -3.72 16.95 9.00
CA THR A 194 -4.12 18.09 8.19
C THR A 194 -2.90 18.89 7.73
N SER A 195 -2.96 19.45 6.53
CA SER A 195 -1.92 20.31 6.00
C SER A 195 -2.50 21.26 4.96
N GLN A 196 -1.92 22.46 4.80
CA GLN A 196 -2.15 23.31 3.65
C GLN A 196 -1.42 22.79 2.41
N ASN A 197 -0.28 22.10 2.61
CA ASN A 197 0.52 21.48 1.55
C ASN A 197 0.84 22.44 0.39
N ASP A 198 1.05 23.72 0.72
CA ASP A 198 1.21 24.86 -0.20
C ASP A 198 2.71 25.18 -0.49
N PHE A 199 3.53 24.13 -0.62
CA PHE A 199 4.95 24.27 -0.87
C PHE A 199 5.26 25.07 -2.14
N ARG A 200 6.45 25.70 -2.17
CA ARG A 200 6.94 26.42 -3.34
C ARG A 200 7.72 25.48 -4.26
N TYR A 201 7.58 25.71 -5.57
CA TYR A 201 8.31 24.99 -6.61
C TYR A 201 8.59 25.89 -7.80
N VAL A 202 9.60 25.57 -8.62
CA VAL A 202 9.85 26.24 -9.89
C VAL A 202 8.96 25.62 -10.96
N ASN A 203 8.12 26.41 -11.60
CA ASN A 203 7.25 25.92 -12.67
C ASN A 203 7.97 25.89 -14.01
N TYR A 204 8.61 24.77 -14.35
CA TYR A 204 9.32 24.58 -15.61
C TYR A 204 8.41 24.51 -16.84
N ASP A 205 7.12 24.33 -16.65
CA ASP A 205 6.13 24.32 -17.73
C ASP A 205 5.71 25.74 -18.15
N LYS A 206 6.07 26.77 -17.35
CA LYS A 206 5.74 28.17 -17.60
C LYS A 206 7.01 28.99 -17.81
N LYS A 207 6.96 29.94 -18.73
CA LYS A 207 8.02 30.95 -18.94
C LYS A 207 7.43 32.35 -18.88
N GLU A 208 8.04 33.19 -18.09
CA GLU A 208 7.70 34.60 -17.98
C GLU A 208 8.84 35.46 -18.53
N ASN A 209 8.49 36.62 -19.12
CA ASN A 209 9.47 37.54 -19.70
C ASN A 209 10.14 38.41 -18.61
N ILE A 210 11.41 38.65 -18.78
CA ILE A 210 12.16 39.67 -18.02
C ILE A 210 12.19 40.91 -18.87
N TYR A 211 11.77 42.03 -18.32
CA TYR A 211 11.74 43.32 -18.99
C TYR A 211 12.83 44.26 -18.45
N ASP A 212 13.43 45.07 -19.31
CA ASP A 212 14.28 46.17 -18.91
C ASP A 212 13.45 47.39 -18.46
N GLN A 213 14.14 48.48 -18.08
CA GLN A 213 13.49 49.74 -17.67
C GLN A 213 12.69 50.40 -18.81
N GLN A 214 12.99 50.05 -20.06
CA GLN A 214 12.31 50.51 -21.28
C GLN A 214 11.19 49.57 -21.76
N ASN A 215 10.84 48.55 -20.94
CA ASN A 215 9.80 47.55 -21.23
C ASN A 215 10.13 46.62 -22.43
N ASN A 216 11.43 46.48 -22.79
CA ASN A 216 11.88 45.52 -23.78
C ASN A 216 12.13 44.17 -23.11
N ILE A 217 11.84 43.06 -23.80
CA ILE A 217 12.12 41.70 -23.32
C ILE A 217 13.62 41.44 -23.40
N ILE A 218 14.29 41.30 -22.26
CA ILE A 218 15.73 41.00 -22.17
C ILE A 218 16.04 39.55 -21.82
N GLY A 219 15.02 38.77 -21.48
CA GLY A 219 15.17 37.34 -21.15
C GLY A 219 13.87 36.66 -20.76
N LYS A 220 13.97 35.40 -20.42
CA LYS A 220 12.84 34.60 -19.88
C LYS A 220 13.32 33.81 -18.67
N TYR A 221 12.42 33.59 -17.71
CA TYR A 221 12.69 32.77 -16.54
C TYR A 221 11.51 31.85 -16.26
N HIS A 222 11.73 30.82 -15.44
CA HIS A 222 10.69 29.96 -14.90
C HIS A 222 10.22 30.51 -13.55
N PRO A 223 8.93 30.84 -13.39
CA PRO A 223 8.45 31.46 -12.15
C PRO A 223 8.44 30.45 -11.00
N THR A 224 8.62 30.97 -9.79
CA THR A 224 8.36 30.20 -8.57
C THR A 224 6.91 30.36 -8.18
N GLU A 225 6.19 29.26 -8.13
CA GLU A 225 4.78 29.20 -7.78
C GLU A 225 4.55 28.41 -6.48
N ARG A 226 3.33 28.46 -5.96
CA ARG A 226 2.89 27.64 -4.84
C ARG A 226 2.00 26.49 -5.34
N ASN A 227 2.12 25.33 -4.71
CA ASN A 227 1.19 24.24 -4.90
C ASN A 227 -0.21 24.67 -4.45
N ARG A 228 -1.18 24.65 -5.36
CA ARG A 228 -2.56 25.08 -5.11
C ARG A 228 -3.46 23.86 -5.03
N SER A 229 -4.54 23.96 -4.22
CA SER A 229 -5.47 22.84 -4.00
C SER A 229 -4.78 21.55 -3.55
N GLY A 230 -3.74 21.67 -2.71
CA GLY A 230 -3.04 20.53 -2.12
C GLY A 230 -3.45 20.25 -0.67
N ASP A 231 -4.32 21.09 -0.09
CA ASP A 231 -4.77 20.98 1.29
C ASP A 231 -5.54 19.68 1.55
N PHE A 232 -5.38 19.13 2.75
CA PHE A 232 -6.09 17.92 3.14
C PHE A 232 -6.45 17.90 4.63
N LYS A 233 -7.45 17.08 4.96
CA LYS A 233 -7.88 16.73 6.33
C LYS A 233 -8.32 15.28 6.32
N ASP A 234 -7.60 14.44 7.05
CA ASP A 234 -7.83 13.01 7.12
C ASP A 234 -8.07 12.59 8.56
N LEU A 235 -9.18 11.91 8.83
CA LEU A 235 -9.50 11.28 10.10
C LEU A 235 -9.60 9.77 9.90
N ASN A 236 -8.90 9.02 10.70
CA ASN A 236 -8.98 7.57 10.76
C ASN A 236 -9.29 7.12 12.19
N ILE A 237 -10.22 6.18 12.35
CA ILE A 237 -10.58 5.57 13.63
C ILE A 237 -10.62 4.06 13.44
N LEU A 238 -9.82 3.32 14.20
CA LEU A 238 -9.80 1.87 14.20
C LEU A 238 -10.12 1.36 15.61
N GLN A 239 -11.15 0.55 15.73
CA GLN A 239 -11.49 -0.18 16.94
C GLN A 239 -11.30 -1.68 16.71
N GLU A 240 -10.62 -2.32 17.62
CA GLU A 240 -10.38 -3.76 17.58
C GLU A 240 -10.72 -4.39 18.93
N LEU A 241 -11.35 -5.56 18.87
CA LEU A 241 -11.67 -6.39 20.01
C LEU A 241 -11.25 -7.83 19.70
N PHE A 242 -10.56 -8.45 20.64
CA PHE A 242 -10.17 -9.86 20.54
C PHE A 242 -10.63 -10.61 21.78
N TYR A 243 -11.14 -11.81 21.56
CA TYR A 243 -11.54 -12.70 22.63
C TYR A 243 -10.94 -14.09 22.40
N ASN A 244 -10.22 -14.58 23.38
CA ASN A 244 -9.65 -15.93 23.39
C ASN A 244 -10.42 -16.79 24.39
N SER A 245 -11.18 -17.77 23.89
CA SER A 245 -11.95 -18.68 24.75
C SER A 245 -11.03 -19.71 25.40
N ARG A 246 -11.46 -20.26 26.55
CA ARG A 246 -10.78 -21.38 27.19
C ARG A 246 -10.78 -22.64 26.34
N ALA A 247 -11.70 -22.76 25.39
CA ALA A 247 -11.81 -23.90 24.47
C ALA A 247 -10.87 -23.80 23.26
N GLY A 248 -10.04 -22.74 23.16
CA GLY A 248 -9.09 -22.52 22.07
C GLY A 248 -9.66 -21.81 20.85
N ASP A 249 -10.89 -21.26 20.97
CA ASP A 249 -11.43 -20.38 19.94
C ASP A 249 -10.92 -18.95 20.12
N ARG A 250 -10.58 -18.31 19.02
CA ARG A 250 -10.22 -16.90 18.96
C ARG A 250 -11.20 -16.15 18.08
N PHE A 251 -11.83 -15.14 18.65
CA PHE A 251 -12.72 -14.22 17.96
C PHE A 251 -12.04 -12.86 17.81
N SER A 252 -12.27 -12.21 16.69
CA SER A 252 -11.79 -10.86 16.43
C SER A 252 -12.90 -10.02 15.81
N LEU A 253 -12.95 -8.75 16.19
CA LEU A 253 -13.75 -7.71 15.54
C LEU A 253 -12.85 -6.53 15.27
N SER A 254 -12.77 -6.10 14.01
CA SER A 254 -12.04 -4.91 13.61
C SER A 254 -12.97 -3.99 12.83
N ALA A 255 -13.08 -2.73 13.25
CA ALA A 255 -13.89 -1.70 12.60
C ALA A 255 -13.03 -0.47 12.34
N TRP A 256 -12.86 -0.11 11.07
CA TRP A 256 -12.05 1.02 10.64
C TRP A 256 -12.86 2.00 9.82
N TYR A 257 -12.97 3.24 10.30
CA TYR A 257 -13.58 4.37 9.62
C TYR A 257 -12.53 5.35 9.14
N THR A 258 -12.66 5.81 7.90
CA THR A 258 -11.83 6.85 7.29
C THR A 258 -12.71 7.97 6.77
N HIS A 259 -12.40 9.21 7.13
CA HIS A 259 -12.99 10.41 6.52
C HIS A 259 -11.87 11.27 5.96
N SER A 260 -11.87 11.51 4.66
CA SER A 260 -10.86 12.30 3.97
C SER A 260 -11.49 13.43 3.16
N ARG A 261 -10.92 14.62 3.31
CA ARG A 261 -11.21 15.78 2.45
C ARG A 261 -9.90 16.30 1.91
N ARG A 262 -9.70 16.19 0.61
CA ARG A 262 -8.46 16.59 -0.01
C ARG A 262 -8.66 17.42 -1.25
N GLY A 263 -7.83 18.44 -1.43
CA GLY A 263 -7.62 19.11 -2.68
C GLY A 263 -6.90 18.18 -3.65
N VAL A 264 -7.15 18.32 -4.93
CA VAL A 264 -6.44 17.60 -5.99
C VAL A 264 -5.70 18.65 -6.80
N PRO A 265 -4.37 18.82 -6.61
CA PRO A 265 -3.60 19.81 -7.35
C PRO A 265 -3.74 19.59 -8.85
N MET A 266 -3.87 20.68 -9.61
CA MET A 266 -3.81 20.62 -11.07
C MET A 266 -2.37 20.35 -11.52
N ILE A 267 -2.19 19.90 -12.75
CA ILE A 267 -0.86 19.86 -13.36
C ILE A 267 -0.36 21.30 -13.61
N SER A 268 0.93 21.53 -13.49
CA SER A 268 1.53 22.88 -13.51
C SER A 268 1.26 23.68 -14.79
N VAL A 269 1.09 23.02 -15.94
CA VAL A 269 0.69 23.66 -17.21
C VAL A 269 -0.74 24.22 -17.19
N SER A 270 -1.60 23.76 -16.28
CA SER A 270 -3.01 24.17 -16.22
C SER A 270 -3.25 25.28 -15.20
N TYR A 271 -2.22 25.82 -14.57
CA TYR A 271 -2.34 27.00 -13.71
C TYR A 271 -2.53 28.26 -14.57
N ALA A 272 -3.74 28.39 -15.13
CA ALA A 272 -4.22 29.70 -15.57
C ALA A 272 -4.42 30.60 -14.34
N GLU A 273 -4.47 31.91 -14.51
CA GLU A 273 -4.68 32.90 -13.45
C GLU A 273 -6.07 32.79 -12.79
N GLU A 274 -6.90 31.86 -13.25
CA GLU A 274 -8.28 31.66 -12.83
C GLU A 274 -8.36 30.87 -11.53
N ASP A 275 -9.23 31.29 -10.62
CA ASP A 275 -9.57 30.55 -9.43
C ASP A 275 -10.31 29.24 -9.78
N TYR A 276 -9.78 28.13 -9.29
CA TYR A 276 -10.40 26.83 -9.45
C TYR A 276 -10.49 26.11 -8.11
N LEU A 277 -11.47 25.24 -8.00
CA LEU A 277 -11.66 24.35 -6.87
C LEU A 277 -11.73 22.91 -7.36
N ASN A 278 -10.71 22.12 -7.01
CA ASN A 278 -10.59 20.72 -7.39
C ASN A 278 -10.48 19.88 -6.11
N ARG A 279 -11.51 19.10 -5.79
CA ARG A 279 -11.63 18.42 -4.49
C ARG A 279 -12.16 17.00 -4.61
N GLN A 280 -11.65 16.17 -3.71
CA GLN A 280 -12.13 14.81 -3.49
C GLN A 280 -12.47 14.63 -2.01
N ASN A 281 -13.66 14.14 -1.72
CA ASN A 281 -14.09 13.76 -0.39
C ASN A 281 -14.41 12.27 -0.38
N GLU A 282 -13.94 11.58 0.65
CA GLU A 282 -14.14 10.14 0.79
C GLU A 282 -14.53 9.79 2.22
N ASP A 283 -15.59 8.99 2.34
CA ASP A 283 -16.01 8.34 3.58
C ASP A 283 -15.95 6.83 3.36
N THR A 284 -15.13 6.14 4.13
CA THR A 284 -14.99 4.69 4.01
C THR A 284 -15.11 4.02 5.37
N PHE A 285 -16.01 3.06 5.48
CA PHE A 285 -16.14 2.15 6.62
C PHE A 285 -15.74 0.73 6.22
N ARG A 286 -14.95 0.08 7.06
CA ARG A 286 -14.50 -1.31 6.90
C ARG A 286 -14.73 -2.04 8.21
N GLY A 287 -15.50 -3.12 8.20
CA GLY A 287 -15.73 -3.96 9.35
C GLY A 287 -15.44 -5.43 9.02
N VAL A 288 -14.71 -6.12 9.88
CA VAL A 288 -14.38 -7.54 9.73
C VAL A 288 -14.58 -8.23 11.09
N VAL A 289 -15.33 -9.34 11.08
CA VAL A 289 -15.44 -10.27 12.21
C VAL A 289 -14.72 -11.54 11.80
N GLY A 290 -13.87 -12.06 12.67
CA GLY A 290 -13.09 -13.27 12.43
C GLY A 290 -13.27 -14.27 13.56
N TRP A 291 -13.22 -15.54 13.19
CA TRP A 291 -13.15 -16.68 14.08
C TRP A 291 -12.00 -17.59 13.65
N GLN A 292 -11.25 -18.10 14.60
CA GLN A 292 -10.17 -19.06 14.38
C GLN A 292 -10.19 -20.11 15.48
N ARG A 293 -10.02 -21.39 15.10
CA ARG A 293 -9.84 -22.50 16.02
C ARG A 293 -8.65 -23.34 15.60
N LEU A 294 -7.78 -23.62 16.56
CA LEU A 294 -6.66 -24.52 16.40
C LEU A 294 -7.01 -25.85 17.06
N LEU A 295 -7.03 -26.92 16.28
CA LEU A 295 -7.18 -28.31 16.70
C LEU A 295 -5.84 -29.01 16.48
N GLU A 296 -5.68 -30.23 17.02
CA GLU A 296 -4.41 -30.98 16.91
C GLU A 296 -3.88 -31.09 15.46
N LYS A 297 -4.77 -31.37 14.51
CA LYS A 297 -4.43 -31.55 13.08
C LYS A 297 -5.05 -30.51 12.16
N PHE A 298 -5.93 -29.68 12.67
CA PHE A 298 -6.65 -28.70 11.87
C PHE A 298 -6.49 -27.31 12.43
N LYS A 299 -6.35 -26.35 11.51
CA LYS A 299 -6.60 -24.96 11.82
C LYS A 299 -7.76 -24.49 10.95
N LEU A 300 -8.84 -24.07 11.59
CA LEU A 300 -10.02 -23.55 10.93
C LEU A 300 -10.07 -22.04 11.15
N SER A 301 -10.45 -21.31 10.11
CA SER A 301 -10.70 -19.87 10.21
C SER A 301 -11.88 -19.49 9.33
N ALA A 302 -12.70 -18.57 9.84
CA ALA A 302 -13.79 -17.98 9.09
C ALA A 302 -13.80 -16.48 9.36
N SER A 303 -14.13 -15.69 8.34
CA SER A 303 -14.33 -14.25 8.51
C SER A 303 -15.49 -13.77 7.64
N ALA A 304 -16.14 -12.72 8.13
CA ALA A 304 -17.17 -12.00 7.39
C ALA A 304 -16.92 -10.49 7.55
N GLY A 305 -17.22 -9.72 6.53
CA GLY A 305 -16.96 -8.29 6.58
C GLY A 305 -17.87 -7.47 5.68
N TYR A 306 -17.84 -6.18 5.92
CA TYR A 306 -18.55 -5.18 5.15
C TYR A 306 -17.65 -3.97 4.90
N LEU A 307 -17.62 -3.53 3.65
CA LEU A 307 -16.94 -2.32 3.22
C LEU A 307 -17.97 -1.40 2.57
N SER A 308 -17.96 -0.13 2.96
CA SER A 308 -18.78 0.92 2.35
C SER A 308 -17.93 2.15 2.07
N THR A 309 -17.83 2.54 0.80
CA THR A 309 -17.11 3.75 0.38
C THR A 309 -18.06 4.68 -0.34
N ARG A 310 -18.02 5.96 0.06
CA ARG A 310 -18.64 7.08 -0.66
C ARG A 310 -17.54 8.02 -1.12
N LEU A 311 -17.42 8.20 -2.42
CA LEU A 311 -16.43 9.05 -3.04
C LEU A 311 -17.15 10.14 -3.83
N ASN A 312 -16.85 11.41 -3.50
CA ASN A 312 -17.34 12.57 -4.24
C ASN A 312 -16.14 13.34 -4.78
N TYR A 313 -16.10 13.51 -6.08
CA TYR A 313 -15.11 14.32 -6.77
C TYR A 313 -15.80 15.45 -7.51
N TYR A 314 -15.32 16.67 -7.32
CA TYR A 314 -15.84 17.81 -8.04
C TYR A 314 -14.74 18.78 -8.47
N TYR A 315 -14.90 19.31 -9.67
CA TYR A 315 -14.06 20.34 -10.23
C TYR A 315 -14.93 21.54 -10.62
N SER A 316 -14.53 22.71 -10.14
CA SER A 316 -15.16 23.99 -10.46
C SER A 316 -14.08 24.98 -10.88
N ARG A 317 -14.40 25.87 -11.82
CA ARG A 317 -13.51 26.94 -12.26
C ARG A 317 -14.27 28.25 -12.37
N ASP A 318 -13.58 29.40 -12.29
CA ASP A 318 -14.11 30.67 -12.69
C ASP A 318 -14.32 30.68 -14.21
N VAL A 319 -15.53 31.01 -14.64
CA VAL A 319 -15.90 31.15 -16.05
C VAL A 319 -15.96 32.60 -16.50
N GLY A 320 -15.43 33.51 -15.66
CA GLY A 320 -15.34 34.94 -15.90
C GLY A 320 -16.18 35.77 -14.91
N GLY A 321 -15.62 36.90 -14.47
CA GLY A 321 -16.28 37.85 -13.57
C GLY A 321 -16.54 37.33 -12.14
N GLY A 322 -15.76 36.35 -11.65
CA GLY A 322 -15.92 35.73 -10.34
C GLY A 322 -17.04 34.69 -10.28
N ASN A 323 -17.59 34.28 -11.44
CA ASN A 323 -18.63 33.26 -11.53
C ASN A 323 -17.99 31.85 -11.53
N ILE A 324 -18.09 31.15 -10.41
CA ILE A 324 -17.56 29.78 -10.30
C ILE A 324 -18.59 28.79 -10.82
N ALA A 325 -18.27 28.12 -11.93
CA ALA A 325 -19.09 27.06 -12.51
C ALA A 325 -18.55 25.68 -12.14
N ARG A 326 -19.44 24.77 -11.72
CA ARG A 326 -19.09 23.36 -11.49
C ARG A 326 -19.05 22.65 -12.84
N MET A 327 -17.85 22.13 -13.18
CA MET A 327 -17.59 21.44 -14.43
C MET A 327 -17.76 19.92 -14.29
N ILE A 328 -17.39 19.35 -13.13
CA ILE A 328 -17.52 17.91 -12.83
C ILE A 328 -18.14 17.77 -11.43
N ASP A 329 -19.12 16.88 -11.30
CA ASP A 329 -19.72 16.45 -10.03
C ASP A 329 -19.92 14.93 -10.09
N SER A 330 -18.81 14.19 -9.86
CA SER A 330 -18.79 12.73 -9.87
C SER A 330 -19.02 12.18 -8.48
N ARG A 331 -19.96 11.26 -8.35
CA ARG A 331 -20.32 10.61 -7.09
C ARG A 331 -20.36 9.11 -7.27
N SER A 332 -19.63 8.42 -6.40
CA SER A 332 -19.57 6.98 -6.41
C SER A 332 -19.89 6.41 -5.04
N ARG A 333 -20.63 5.32 -5.02
CA ARG A 333 -20.90 4.51 -3.83
C ARG A 333 -20.54 3.06 -4.13
N VAL A 334 -19.74 2.49 -3.27
CA VAL A 334 -19.34 1.08 -3.31
C VAL A 334 -19.73 0.45 -2.00
N ASN A 335 -20.53 -0.61 -2.03
CA ASN A 335 -20.79 -1.46 -0.87
C ASN A 335 -20.34 -2.89 -1.23
N THR A 336 -19.59 -3.53 -0.34
CA THR A 336 -19.08 -4.88 -0.53
C THR A 336 -19.37 -5.71 0.71
N LEU A 337 -20.03 -6.86 0.52
CA LEU A 337 -20.09 -7.93 1.51
C LEU A 337 -18.94 -8.90 1.22
N TYR A 338 -18.30 -9.34 2.27
CA TYR A 338 -17.16 -10.26 2.23
C TYR A 338 -17.42 -11.47 3.12
N GLY A 339 -17.03 -12.65 2.65
CA GLY A 339 -16.99 -13.89 3.40
C GLY A 339 -15.75 -14.69 3.04
N ASP A 340 -15.13 -15.31 4.02
CA ASP A 340 -13.94 -16.16 3.86
C ASP A 340 -14.02 -17.36 4.81
N PHE A 341 -13.70 -18.54 4.30
CA PHE A 341 -13.55 -19.75 5.09
C PHE A 341 -12.27 -20.46 4.65
N SER A 342 -11.40 -20.78 5.60
CA SER A 342 -10.14 -21.48 5.34
C SER A 342 -9.95 -22.64 6.32
N ALA A 343 -9.49 -23.76 5.80
CA ALA A 343 -9.15 -24.95 6.55
C ALA A 343 -7.72 -25.40 6.19
N GLU A 344 -6.87 -25.52 7.20
CA GLU A 344 -5.53 -26.10 7.08
C GLU A 344 -5.54 -27.47 7.77
N TYR A 345 -5.09 -28.53 7.07
CA TYR A 345 -4.98 -29.89 7.62
C TYR A 345 -3.53 -30.35 7.62
N TYR A 346 -3.01 -30.63 8.79
CA TYR A 346 -1.63 -31.11 9.01
C TYR A 346 -1.62 -32.63 9.13
N LEU A 347 -1.03 -33.32 8.15
CA LEU A 347 -0.85 -34.76 8.18
C LEU A 347 0.61 -35.09 8.55
N GLY A 348 0.83 -35.28 9.85
CA GLY A 348 2.15 -35.36 10.43
C GLY A 348 2.95 -34.06 10.20
N GLU A 349 4.27 -34.18 10.15
CA GLU A 349 5.17 -33.04 9.92
C GLU A 349 5.49 -32.75 8.45
N LYS A 350 5.04 -33.68 7.55
CA LYS A 350 5.45 -33.67 6.13
C LYS A 350 4.42 -33.08 5.19
N TRP A 351 3.14 -33.06 5.55
CA TRP A 351 2.09 -32.62 4.65
C TRP A 351 1.22 -31.53 5.26
N LEU A 352 0.92 -30.52 4.47
CA LEU A 352 -0.07 -29.51 4.75
C LEU A 352 -1.01 -29.36 3.56
N PHE A 353 -2.29 -29.56 3.79
CA PHE A 353 -3.37 -29.28 2.85
C PHE A 353 -4.10 -28.02 3.28
N THR A 354 -4.34 -27.12 2.35
CA THR A 354 -5.11 -25.89 2.60
C THR A 354 -6.26 -25.80 1.62
N GLY A 355 -7.46 -25.58 2.12
CA GLY A 355 -8.65 -25.21 1.36
C GLY A 355 -9.11 -23.82 1.77
N ASP A 356 -9.46 -22.97 0.82
CA ASP A 356 -9.91 -21.60 1.07
C ASP A 356 -11.04 -21.25 0.11
N MET A 357 -12.11 -20.64 0.62
CA MET A 357 -13.25 -20.16 -0.17
C MET A 357 -13.51 -18.69 0.21
N LYS A 358 -13.54 -17.82 -0.79
CA LYS A 358 -13.82 -16.38 -0.62
C LYS A 358 -15.01 -15.95 -1.46
N LEU A 359 -15.84 -15.14 -0.85
CA LEU A 359 -17.00 -14.51 -1.47
C LEU A 359 -16.87 -13.00 -1.35
N HIS A 360 -17.11 -12.28 -2.46
CA HIS A 360 -17.35 -10.85 -2.45
C HIS A 360 -18.64 -10.57 -3.23
N GLN A 361 -19.56 -9.82 -2.63
CA GLN A 361 -20.73 -9.28 -3.33
C GLN A 361 -20.60 -7.76 -3.36
N HIS A 362 -20.42 -7.22 -4.54
CA HIS A 362 -20.28 -5.79 -4.77
C HIS A 362 -21.59 -5.18 -5.26
N PHE A 363 -21.89 -3.98 -4.75
CA PHE A 363 -22.94 -3.09 -5.24
C PHE A 363 -22.29 -1.74 -5.51
N VAL A 364 -22.28 -1.32 -6.76
CA VAL A 364 -21.55 -0.13 -7.21
C VAL A 364 -22.47 0.79 -8.00
N CYS A 365 -22.61 2.02 -7.52
CA CYS A 365 -23.27 3.10 -8.25
C CYS A 365 -22.23 4.21 -8.48
N SER A 366 -21.99 4.57 -9.74
CA SER A 366 -21.07 5.63 -10.13
C SER A 366 -21.78 6.56 -11.13
N GLN A 367 -21.85 7.85 -10.79
CA GLN A 367 -22.60 8.84 -11.58
C GLN A 367 -21.81 10.14 -11.68
N ASP A 368 -21.82 10.76 -12.87
CA ASP A 368 -21.50 12.18 -13.05
C ASP A 368 -22.80 12.95 -13.27
N LYS A 369 -23.02 13.97 -12.45
CA LYS A 369 -24.26 14.75 -12.40
C LYS A 369 -24.21 16.04 -13.21
N ASN A 370 -23.11 16.30 -13.90
CA ASN A 370 -22.89 17.62 -14.50
C ASN A 370 -22.38 17.55 -15.94
N ILE A 371 -22.72 16.50 -16.67
CA ILE A 371 -22.40 16.41 -18.08
C ILE A 371 -23.35 17.30 -18.89
N ILE A 372 -22.76 18.20 -19.67
CA ILE A 372 -23.50 19.05 -20.61
C ILE A 372 -23.65 18.26 -21.92
N GLN A 373 -24.89 18.00 -22.34
CA GLN A 373 -25.20 17.37 -23.62
C GLN A 373 -25.07 18.36 -24.78
N GLN A 374 -25.10 17.86 -26.01
CA GLN A 374 -24.99 18.70 -27.23
C GLN A 374 -26.11 19.74 -27.35
N ASP A 375 -27.27 19.50 -26.76
CA ASP A 375 -28.41 20.41 -26.66
C ASP A 375 -28.30 21.45 -25.54
N GLY A 376 -27.24 21.42 -24.75
CA GLY A 376 -27.00 22.29 -23.61
C GLY A 376 -27.68 21.85 -22.31
N GLU A 377 -28.46 20.78 -22.31
CA GLU A 377 -29.06 20.22 -21.13
C GLU A 377 -28.03 19.46 -20.27
N ARG A 378 -28.21 19.44 -18.93
CA ARG A 378 -27.38 18.68 -18.02
C ARG A 378 -27.92 17.27 -17.87
N ALA A 379 -27.11 16.28 -18.20
CA ALA A 379 -27.43 14.87 -18.02
C ALA A 379 -26.70 14.26 -16.83
N VAL A 380 -27.34 13.29 -16.21
CA VAL A 380 -26.69 12.36 -15.28
C VAL A 380 -26.31 11.12 -16.07
N ILE A 381 -25.01 10.86 -16.17
CA ILE A 381 -24.51 9.64 -16.79
C ILE A 381 -23.80 8.77 -15.76
N GLY A 382 -23.74 7.47 -16.00
CA GLY A 382 -23.06 6.55 -15.09
C GLY A 382 -23.65 5.15 -15.17
N TYR A 383 -23.36 4.36 -14.13
CA TYR A 383 -23.85 2.99 -14.03
C TYR A 383 -24.22 2.64 -12.59
N ASP A 384 -25.13 1.65 -12.45
CA ASP A 384 -25.47 0.97 -11.20
C ASP A 384 -25.38 -0.53 -11.48
N LYS A 385 -24.45 -1.23 -10.83
CA LYS A 385 -24.13 -2.63 -11.07
C LYS A 385 -23.87 -3.39 -9.79
N ALA A 386 -24.37 -4.62 -9.75
CA ALA A 386 -23.99 -5.61 -8.77
C ALA A 386 -23.11 -6.68 -9.42
N ARG A 387 -22.11 -7.19 -8.69
CA ARG A 387 -21.24 -8.27 -9.14
C ARG A 387 -20.88 -9.18 -7.98
N ILE A 388 -21.11 -10.48 -8.16
CA ILE A 388 -20.63 -11.52 -7.27
C ILE A 388 -19.24 -11.99 -7.75
N GLU A 389 -18.35 -12.25 -6.80
CA GLU A 389 -17.04 -12.83 -7.05
C GLU A 389 -16.82 -13.95 -6.06
N LEU A 390 -16.59 -15.16 -6.56
CA LEU A 390 -16.26 -16.33 -5.76
C LEU A 390 -14.86 -16.81 -6.12
N SER A 391 -14.13 -17.30 -5.14
CA SER A 391 -12.83 -17.94 -5.36
C SER A 391 -12.75 -19.20 -4.51
N ALA A 392 -12.40 -20.31 -5.13
CA ALA A 392 -12.03 -21.55 -4.48
C ALA A 392 -10.55 -21.83 -4.70
N PHE A 393 -9.82 -22.08 -3.62
CA PHE A 393 -8.39 -22.35 -3.63
C PHE A 393 -8.08 -23.63 -2.86
N LEU A 394 -7.24 -24.49 -3.45
CA LEU A 394 -6.71 -25.70 -2.83
C LEU A 394 -5.20 -25.73 -2.98
N SER A 395 -4.49 -26.13 -1.94
CA SER A 395 -3.05 -26.37 -2.03
C SER A 395 -2.63 -27.59 -1.22
N ALA A 396 -1.57 -28.24 -1.71
CA ALA A 396 -0.89 -29.32 -1.02
C ALA A 396 0.60 -28.98 -0.94
N LYS A 397 1.15 -28.98 0.26
CA LYS A 397 2.57 -28.78 0.52
C LYS A 397 3.16 -30.07 1.09
N TRP A 398 4.28 -30.49 0.53
CA TRP A 398 4.94 -31.71 0.90
C TRP A 398 6.42 -31.50 1.19
N ARG A 399 6.85 -31.82 2.40
CA ARG A 399 8.27 -31.93 2.76
C ARG A 399 8.74 -33.31 2.36
N ALA A 400 9.20 -33.46 1.10
CA ALA A 400 9.62 -34.74 0.51
C ALA A 400 10.83 -35.31 1.26
N THR A 401 11.80 -34.43 1.61
CA THR A 401 12.95 -34.74 2.45
C THR A 401 13.16 -33.58 3.42
N GLU A 402 14.13 -33.68 4.33
CA GLU A 402 14.53 -32.56 5.20
C GLU A 402 14.98 -31.33 4.41
N ARG A 403 15.48 -31.54 3.19
CA ARG A 403 16.04 -30.47 2.33
C ARG A 403 15.14 -30.08 1.17
N LEU A 404 14.22 -30.94 0.73
CA LEU A 404 13.37 -30.71 -0.44
C LEU A 404 11.92 -30.62 -0.05
N SER A 405 11.29 -29.51 -0.42
CA SER A 405 9.87 -29.29 -0.27
C SER A 405 9.22 -28.94 -1.59
N LEU A 406 8.06 -29.52 -1.85
CA LEU A 406 7.27 -29.32 -3.05
C LEU A 406 5.88 -28.77 -2.65
N SER A 407 5.35 -27.87 -3.46
CA SER A 407 3.98 -27.37 -3.24
C SER A 407 3.28 -27.22 -4.57
N VAL A 408 2.01 -27.58 -4.60
CA VAL A 408 1.11 -27.35 -5.72
C VAL A 408 -0.13 -26.62 -5.22
N ALA A 409 -0.65 -25.72 -6.03
CA ALA A 409 -1.87 -24.98 -5.74
C ALA A 409 -2.75 -24.89 -6.98
N LEU A 410 -4.05 -24.88 -6.75
CA LEU A 410 -5.08 -24.72 -7.77
C LEU A 410 -6.08 -23.68 -7.27
N ARG A 411 -6.47 -22.77 -8.12
CA ARG A 411 -7.53 -21.80 -7.86
C ARG A 411 -8.47 -21.72 -9.04
N GLU A 412 -9.74 -21.48 -8.77
CA GLU A 412 -10.77 -21.14 -9.74
C GLU A 412 -11.58 -19.96 -9.23
N GLU A 413 -11.98 -19.07 -10.11
CA GLU A 413 -12.68 -17.83 -9.77
C GLU A 413 -13.91 -17.65 -10.65
N LEU A 414 -15.00 -17.16 -10.04
CA LEU A 414 -16.22 -16.71 -10.72
C LEU A 414 -16.34 -15.20 -10.55
N TYR A 415 -16.57 -14.48 -11.64
CA TYR A 415 -16.82 -13.04 -11.68
C TYR A 415 -18.14 -12.77 -12.42
N GLY A 416 -19.20 -12.47 -11.67
CA GLY A 416 -20.54 -12.42 -12.27
C GLY A 416 -20.89 -13.76 -12.88
N ASP A 417 -21.06 -13.80 -14.19
CA ASP A 417 -21.40 -15.00 -14.96
C ASP A 417 -20.18 -15.70 -15.58
N GLU A 418 -18.98 -15.12 -15.43
CA GLU A 418 -17.75 -15.64 -16.04
C GLU A 418 -16.91 -16.45 -15.05
N VAL A 419 -16.57 -17.68 -15.43
CA VAL A 419 -15.62 -18.54 -14.72
C VAL A 419 -14.23 -18.37 -15.29
N SER A 420 -13.22 -18.29 -14.40
CA SER A 420 -11.82 -18.34 -14.85
C SER A 420 -11.48 -19.74 -15.34
N PRO A 421 -10.53 -19.89 -16.28
CA PRO A 421 -9.84 -21.16 -16.42
C PRO A 421 -9.12 -21.49 -15.10
N LEU A 422 -8.83 -22.78 -14.89
CA LEU A 422 -8.08 -23.23 -13.73
C LEU A 422 -6.74 -22.51 -13.63
N ILE A 423 -6.41 -22.04 -12.43
CA ILE A 423 -5.22 -21.24 -12.10
C ILE A 423 -4.25 -22.14 -11.31
N PRO A 424 -3.34 -22.85 -11.99
CA PRO A 424 -2.35 -23.70 -11.35
C PRO A 424 -1.13 -22.89 -10.91
N ALA A 425 -0.51 -23.37 -9.81
CA ALA A 425 0.83 -22.94 -9.40
C ALA A 425 1.60 -24.11 -8.82
N ALA A 426 2.92 -24.12 -9.06
CA ALA A 426 3.86 -25.09 -8.53
C ALA A 426 5.06 -24.38 -7.92
N PHE A 427 5.59 -24.95 -6.84
CA PHE A 427 6.71 -24.39 -6.09
C PHE A 427 7.66 -25.50 -5.65
N VAL A 428 8.95 -25.17 -5.65
CA VAL A 428 10.03 -26.03 -5.18
C VAL A 428 10.93 -25.21 -4.28
N ASP A 429 11.18 -25.70 -3.06
CA ASP A 429 12.18 -25.15 -2.12
C ASP A 429 13.23 -26.22 -1.86
N TRP A 430 14.49 -25.87 -2.08
CA TRP A 430 15.63 -26.76 -1.84
C TRP A 430 16.61 -26.10 -0.87
N LEU A 431 16.70 -26.65 0.36
CA LEU A 431 17.67 -26.24 1.36
C LEU A 431 19.07 -26.75 0.97
N ILE A 432 19.89 -25.86 0.42
CA ILE A 432 21.25 -26.16 -0.03
C ILE A 432 22.19 -26.32 1.18
N SER A 433 22.06 -25.42 2.16
CA SER A 433 22.89 -25.40 3.35
C SER A 433 22.10 -25.05 4.60
N GLU A 434 22.25 -25.86 5.64
CA GLU A 434 21.69 -25.62 6.97
C GLU A 434 22.42 -24.48 7.70
N ARG A 435 23.73 -24.36 7.43
CA ARG A 435 24.64 -23.36 8.02
C ARG A 435 24.42 -21.96 7.49
N GLY A 436 23.35 -21.41 7.39
CA GLY A 436 23.00 -20.11 6.79
C GLY A 436 21.65 -20.18 6.11
N GLU A 437 20.88 -21.24 6.38
CA GLU A 437 19.54 -21.44 5.85
C GLU A 437 19.45 -21.03 4.38
N ILE A 438 20.43 -21.47 3.54
CA ILE A 438 20.46 -21.13 2.12
C ILE A 438 19.45 -21.99 1.37
N VAL A 439 18.39 -21.37 0.86
CA VAL A 439 17.29 -22.02 0.16
C VAL A 439 17.21 -21.54 -1.28
N LEU A 440 17.31 -22.48 -2.23
CA LEU A 440 16.95 -22.24 -3.63
C LEU A 440 15.44 -22.42 -3.79
N LYS A 441 14.79 -21.47 -4.44
CA LYS A 441 13.35 -21.46 -4.69
C LYS A 441 13.06 -21.33 -6.17
N ALA A 442 12.18 -22.18 -6.69
CA ALA A 442 11.66 -22.06 -8.04
C ALA A 442 10.14 -22.15 -8.02
N SER A 443 9.49 -21.38 -8.86
CA SER A 443 8.03 -21.45 -8.98
C SER A 443 7.54 -21.06 -10.37
N ALA A 444 6.34 -21.54 -10.70
CA ALA A 444 5.61 -21.19 -11.91
C ALA A 444 4.11 -21.10 -11.62
N SER A 445 3.44 -20.10 -12.18
CA SER A 445 1.98 -19.98 -12.09
C SER A 445 1.37 -19.37 -13.33
N ARG A 446 0.10 -19.72 -13.54
CA ARG A 446 -0.79 -19.02 -14.46
C ARG A 446 -1.77 -18.18 -13.64
N ASN A 447 -2.06 -16.98 -14.11
CA ASN A 447 -2.98 -16.08 -13.43
C ASN A 447 -3.89 -15.35 -14.43
N PHE A 448 -5.02 -14.84 -13.94
CA PHE A 448 -5.99 -14.08 -14.73
C PHE A 448 -6.41 -12.83 -13.98
N ARG A 449 -6.80 -11.78 -14.71
CA ARG A 449 -7.50 -10.63 -14.15
C ARG A 449 -8.74 -10.34 -14.98
N PHE A 450 -9.86 -10.23 -14.32
CA PHE A 450 -11.11 -9.80 -14.93
C PHE A 450 -11.15 -8.27 -15.04
N PRO A 451 -11.81 -7.71 -16.07
CA PRO A 451 -12.03 -6.28 -16.19
C PRO A 451 -12.74 -5.71 -14.95
N THR A 452 -12.39 -4.50 -14.58
CA THR A 452 -13.04 -3.76 -13.50
C THR A 452 -14.42 -3.27 -13.94
N LEU A 453 -15.24 -2.80 -12.99
CA LEU A 453 -16.56 -2.26 -13.35
C LEU A 453 -16.44 -0.97 -14.17
N ASN A 454 -15.41 -0.15 -13.96
CA ASN A 454 -15.15 1.01 -14.82
C ASN A 454 -14.66 0.59 -16.21
N ASP A 455 -13.81 -0.44 -16.30
CA ASP A 455 -13.39 -0.95 -17.61
C ASP A 455 -14.61 -1.35 -18.48
N LEU A 456 -15.64 -1.95 -17.84
CA LEU A 456 -16.83 -2.43 -18.54
C LEU A 456 -17.89 -1.34 -18.75
N TYR A 457 -18.16 -0.51 -17.74
CA TYR A 457 -19.42 0.26 -17.66
C TYR A 457 -19.24 1.77 -17.47
N PHE A 458 -18.00 2.28 -17.35
CA PHE A 458 -17.77 3.72 -17.20
C PHE A 458 -18.37 4.50 -18.37
N GLN A 459 -19.01 5.63 -18.08
CA GLN A 459 -19.63 6.48 -19.12
C GLN A 459 -19.05 7.89 -19.08
N PRO A 460 -18.67 8.43 -20.26
CA PRO A 460 -18.56 7.74 -21.55
C PRO A 460 -17.26 6.94 -21.65
N GLY A 461 -17.27 5.78 -22.28
CA GLY A 461 -16.01 5.11 -22.67
C GLY A 461 -15.83 3.65 -22.26
N GLY A 462 -16.54 3.12 -21.26
CA GLY A 462 -16.44 1.72 -20.87
C GLY A 462 -16.71 0.75 -22.03
N ASN A 463 -16.12 -0.44 -21.96
CA ASN A 463 -16.22 -1.45 -23.02
C ASN A 463 -16.67 -2.81 -22.46
N PRO A 464 -17.94 -3.20 -22.60
CA PRO A 464 -18.46 -4.47 -22.10
C PRO A 464 -17.88 -5.71 -22.78
N ASN A 465 -17.19 -5.56 -23.92
CA ASN A 465 -16.63 -6.66 -24.71
C ASN A 465 -15.17 -6.98 -24.35
N LEU A 466 -14.66 -6.45 -23.25
CA LEU A 466 -13.29 -6.73 -22.80
C LEU A 466 -13.14 -8.20 -22.40
N ARG A 467 -12.01 -8.76 -22.84
CA ARG A 467 -11.57 -10.09 -22.39
C ARG A 467 -10.74 -9.98 -21.10
N LYS A 468 -10.74 -11.04 -20.30
CA LYS A 468 -9.84 -11.19 -19.14
C LYS A 468 -8.38 -11.24 -19.57
N GLU A 469 -7.53 -10.56 -18.82
CA GLU A 469 -6.07 -10.64 -18.98
C GLU A 469 -5.56 -12.01 -18.52
N ARG A 470 -4.51 -12.51 -19.17
CA ARG A 470 -3.92 -13.84 -18.89
C ARG A 470 -2.44 -13.68 -18.66
N GLY A 471 -1.93 -14.19 -17.57
CA GLY A 471 -0.51 -14.10 -17.24
C GLY A 471 0.11 -15.46 -16.94
N MET A 472 1.38 -15.62 -17.36
CA MET A 472 2.29 -16.70 -16.92
C MET A 472 3.47 -16.06 -16.23
N THR A 473 3.82 -16.55 -15.05
CA THR A 473 4.96 -16.04 -14.26
C THR A 473 5.83 -17.21 -13.84
N TYR A 474 7.13 -17.01 -13.96
CA TYR A 474 8.20 -17.92 -13.53
C TYR A 474 9.12 -17.16 -12.58
N ASP A 475 9.53 -17.81 -11.52
CA ASP A 475 10.43 -17.27 -10.52
C ASP A 475 11.55 -18.27 -10.21
N LEU A 476 12.78 -17.76 -10.04
CA LEU A 476 13.93 -18.50 -9.55
C LEU A 476 14.74 -17.61 -8.63
N GLY A 477 14.96 -18.04 -7.39
CA GLY A 477 15.65 -17.21 -6.40
C GLY A 477 16.38 -17.99 -5.35
N VAL A 478 17.22 -17.27 -4.61
CA VAL A 478 17.94 -17.75 -3.44
C VAL A 478 17.60 -16.87 -2.25
N GLU A 479 17.21 -17.50 -1.16
CA GLU A 479 17.07 -16.84 0.15
C GLU A 479 18.15 -17.37 1.08
N PHE A 480 18.66 -16.50 1.97
CA PHE A 480 19.60 -16.89 3.01
C PHE A 480 19.34 -16.15 4.31
N LYS A 481 19.71 -16.78 5.41
CA LYS A 481 19.74 -16.17 6.73
C LYS A 481 20.96 -16.68 7.49
N VAL A 482 21.86 -15.76 7.82
CA VAL A 482 23.14 -16.05 8.47
C VAL A 482 23.27 -15.18 9.71
N GLY A 483 23.81 -15.72 10.79
CA GLY A 483 24.15 -14.93 11.97
C GLY A 483 24.10 -15.72 13.25
N GLU A 484 24.60 -15.09 14.31
CA GLU A 484 24.42 -15.51 15.70
C GLU A 484 23.23 -14.75 16.25
N SER A 485 22.19 -15.47 16.71
CA SER A 485 20.91 -14.87 17.12
C SER A 485 21.04 -13.73 18.14
N ASP A 486 22.09 -13.75 18.95
CA ASP A 486 22.31 -12.79 20.03
C ASP A 486 23.18 -11.59 19.66
N LYS A 487 23.87 -11.65 18.50
CA LYS A 487 24.78 -10.58 18.07
C LYS A 487 24.37 -9.95 16.76
N TYR A 488 24.15 -10.76 15.74
CA TYR A 488 23.74 -10.27 14.43
C TYR A 488 22.89 -11.28 13.68
N SER A 489 21.97 -10.77 12.88
CA SER A 489 21.18 -11.54 11.92
C SER A 489 21.24 -10.84 10.58
N LEU A 490 21.81 -11.50 9.59
CA LEU A 490 21.83 -11.04 8.21
C LEU A 490 20.94 -11.97 7.38
N SER A 491 19.91 -11.42 6.78
CA SER A 491 19.03 -12.16 5.85
C SER A 491 18.92 -11.46 4.53
N GLY A 492 18.73 -12.23 3.47
CA GLY A 492 18.59 -11.67 2.13
C GLY A 492 17.93 -12.61 1.16
N ALA A 493 17.53 -12.05 0.03
CA ALA A 493 17.00 -12.78 -1.10
C ALA A 493 17.41 -12.10 -2.41
N VAL A 494 17.72 -12.92 -3.40
CA VAL A 494 17.86 -12.48 -4.80
C VAL A 494 16.94 -13.34 -5.64
N ASN A 495 16.08 -12.73 -6.43
CA ASN A 495 15.08 -13.40 -7.22
C ASN A 495 15.03 -12.90 -8.65
N GLY A 496 15.22 -13.79 -9.62
CA GLY A 496 14.96 -13.55 -11.03
C GLY A 496 13.52 -13.93 -11.37
N PHE A 497 12.87 -13.16 -12.24
CA PHE A 497 11.51 -13.44 -12.69
C PHE A 497 11.32 -13.18 -14.19
N ASP A 498 10.40 -13.91 -14.78
CA ASP A 498 9.87 -13.71 -16.14
C ASP A 498 8.34 -13.77 -16.07
N SER A 499 7.66 -12.73 -16.53
CA SER A 499 6.21 -12.63 -16.53
C SER A 499 5.69 -12.12 -17.86
N ARG A 500 4.74 -12.82 -18.46
CA ARG A 500 4.10 -12.48 -19.73
C ARG A 500 2.61 -12.36 -19.53
N VAL A 501 2.04 -11.22 -19.90
CA VAL A 501 0.62 -10.93 -19.78
C VAL A 501 0.05 -10.62 -21.14
N ASP A 502 -0.89 -11.45 -21.60
CA ASP A 502 -1.67 -11.27 -22.82
C ASP A 502 -3.00 -10.56 -22.50
N ASP A 503 -3.62 -9.98 -23.54
CA ASP A 503 -4.89 -9.25 -23.48
C ASP A 503 -4.87 -8.10 -22.45
N TRP A 504 -3.70 -7.47 -22.25
CA TRP A 504 -3.54 -6.36 -21.30
C TRP A 504 -4.53 -5.23 -21.60
N ILE A 505 -5.28 -4.82 -20.59
CA ILE A 505 -6.27 -3.75 -20.71
C ILE A 505 -5.59 -2.39 -20.53
N LEU A 506 -5.71 -1.54 -21.54
CA LEU A 506 -5.19 -0.18 -21.52
C LEU A 506 -6.26 0.81 -21.94
N TRP A 507 -6.40 1.90 -21.19
CA TRP A 507 -7.25 3.02 -21.57
C TRP A 507 -6.54 3.88 -22.63
N LEU A 508 -7.19 4.11 -23.74
CA LEU A 508 -6.67 4.88 -24.86
C LEU A 508 -7.63 5.98 -25.29
N PRO A 509 -7.13 7.10 -25.86
CA PRO A 509 -7.96 8.09 -26.50
C PRO A 509 -8.79 7.45 -27.61
N GLY A 510 -10.09 7.61 -27.56
CA GLY A 510 -11.02 7.14 -28.61
C GLY A 510 -11.27 8.21 -29.68
N VAL A 511 -11.80 7.78 -30.83
CA VAL A 511 -12.14 8.67 -31.98
C VAL A 511 -13.13 9.77 -31.60
N LYS A 512 -13.95 9.56 -30.58
CA LYS A 512 -14.97 10.51 -30.09
C LYS A 512 -14.49 11.46 -29.00
N GLY A 513 -13.17 11.55 -28.76
CA GLY A 513 -12.57 12.49 -27.78
C GLY A 513 -12.63 12.03 -26.33
N PHE A 514 -13.08 10.81 -26.02
CA PHE A 514 -13.03 10.22 -24.69
C PHE A 514 -12.15 8.97 -24.66
N TRP A 515 -11.63 8.64 -23.48
CA TRP A 515 -10.81 7.46 -23.28
C TRP A 515 -11.67 6.20 -23.19
N SER A 516 -11.21 5.10 -23.81
CA SER A 516 -11.88 3.80 -23.78
C SER A 516 -10.89 2.66 -23.57
N PRO A 517 -11.21 1.66 -22.72
CA PRO A 517 -10.32 0.54 -22.47
C PRO A 517 -10.39 -0.51 -23.60
N ARG A 518 -9.24 -1.07 -23.93
CA ARG A 518 -9.08 -2.10 -24.98
C ARG A 518 -8.07 -3.16 -24.56
N ASN A 519 -8.27 -4.41 -25.00
CA ASN A 519 -7.29 -5.50 -24.91
C ASN A 519 -6.34 -5.43 -26.11
N ILE A 520 -5.24 -4.73 -26.00
CA ILE A 520 -4.39 -4.48 -27.17
C ILE A 520 -2.91 -4.76 -26.93
N LYS A 521 -2.53 -5.00 -25.68
CA LYS A 521 -1.13 -5.13 -25.34
C LYS A 521 -0.81 -6.57 -24.92
N ARG A 522 0.38 -7.03 -25.34
CA ARG A 522 1.11 -8.11 -24.71
C ARG A 522 2.28 -7.48 -23.98
N VAL A 523 2.40 -7.70 -22.70
CA VAL A 523 3.48 -7.14 -21.89
C VAL A 523 4.37 -8.26 -21.40
N HIS A 524 5.67 -8.10 -21.60
CA HIS A 524 6.71 -8.96 -21.10
C HIS A 524 7.50 -8.19 -20.04
N SER A 525 7.37 -8.57 -18.79
CA SER A 525 8.13 -8.04 -17.66
C SER A 525 9.09 -9.10 -17.15
N TYR A 526 10.37 -8.75 -17.04
CA TYR A 526 11.40 -9.67 -16.56
C TYR A 526 12.43 -8.90 -15.73
N GLY A 527 13.23 -9.59 -14.95
CA GLY A 527 14.25 -8.89 -14.19
C GLY A 527 14.74 -9.60 -12.96
N VAL A 528 15.36 -8.83 -12.09
CA VAL A 528 15.95 -9.29 -10.83
C VAL A 528 15.53 -8.35 -9.70
N GLU A 529 15.06 -8.93 -8.60
CA GLU A 529 14.78 -8.25 -7.35
C GLU A 529 15.74 -8.75 -6.29
N SER A 530 16.24 -7.85 -5.45
CA SER A 530 17.08 -8.20 -4.32
C SER A 530 16.61 -7.50 -3.04
N ARG A 531 16.81 -8.18 -1.92
CA ARG A 531 16.55 -7.66 -0.57
C ARG A 531 17.64 -8.10 0.36
N LEU A 532 18.08 -7.20 1.22
CA LEU A 532 19.01 -7.45 2.31
C LEU A 532 18.48 -6.82 3.60
N SER A 533 18.58 -7.51 4.73
CA SER A 533 18.20 -7.02 6.05
C SER A 533 19.25 -7.44 7.06
N LEU A 534 19.68 -6.48 7.86
CA LEU A 534 20.69 -6.63 8.90
C LEU A 534 20.16 -6.10 10.23
N ASP A 535 20.16 -6.96 11.25
CA ASP A 535 20.04 -6.56 12.65
C ASP A 535 21.36 -6.87 13.34
N TRP A 536 22.01 -5.87 13.92
CA TRP A 536 23.34 -6.02 14.50
C TRP A 536 23.46 -5.32 15.85
N LEU A 537 23.56 -6.11 16.91
CA LEU A 537 23.93 -5.64 18.24
C LEU A 537 25.45 -5.49 18.31
N ILE A 538 25.94 -4.30 17.94
CA ILE A 538 27.37 -3.97 17.87
C ILE A 538 27.98 -4.07 19.28
N THR A 539 27.31 -3.48 20.24
CA THR A 539 27.62 -3.59 21.69
C THR A 539 26.32 -3.54 22.48
N LYS A 540 26.37 -3.69 23.79
CA LYS A 540 25.19 -3.58 24.68
C LYS A 540 24.43 -2.25 24.50
N ASP A 541 25.14 -1.18 24.12
CA ASP A 541 24.58 0.16 23.98
C ASP A 541 24.27 0.51 22.51
N TRP A 542 24.87 -0.16 21.52
CA TRP A 542 24.77 0.15 20.12
C TRP A 542 24.06 -0.94 19.35
N ASN A 543 22.95 -0.60 18.70
CA ASN A 543 22.24 -1.49 17.81
C ASN A 543 22.05 -0.82 16.44
N LEU A 544 22.27 -1.57 15.36
CA LEU A 544 22.05 -1.16 13.98
C LEU A 544 21.03 -2.09 13.35
N THR A 545 19.90 -1.54 12.91
CA THR A 545 18.95 -2.21 12.01
C THR A 545 19.05 -1.54 10.65
N ALA A 546 19.30 -2.31 9.59
CA ALA A 546 19.43 -1.78 8.23
C ALA A 546 18.74 -2.68 7.22
N SER A 547 18.16 -2.10 6.19
CA SER A 547 17.61 -2.84 5.05
C SER A 547 17.98 -2.16 3.73
N ALA A 548 18.11 -2.96 2.67
CA ALA A 548 18.32 -2.48 1.31
C ALA A 548 17.52 -3.34 0.34
N ASN A 549 16.94 -2.70 -0.66
CA ASN A 549 16.19 -3.36 -1.71
C ASN A 549 16.61 -2.78 -3.06
N ALA A 550 16.65 -3.61 -4.10
CA ALA A 550 16.86 -3.16 -5.47
C ALA A 550 16.04 -4.01 -6.43
N SER A 551 15.59 -3.39 -7.51
CA SER A 551 14.87 -4.06 -8.59
C SER A 551 15.30 -3.52 -9.93
N TRP A 552 15.63 -4.43 -10.84
CA TRP A 552 15.81 -4.14 -12.26
C TRP A 552 14.69 -4.81 -13.03
N THR A 553 13.80 -4.01 -13.65
CA THR A 553 12.50 -4.47 -14.14
C THR A 553 12.17 -3.85 -15.50
N PRO A 554 12.75 -4.32 -16.60
CA PRO A 554 12.22 -4.05 -17.93
C PRO A 554 10.81 -4.59 -18.06
N SER A 555 9.88 -3.74 -18.55
CA SER A 555 8.48 -4.07 -18.80
C SER A 555 8.13 -3.58 -20.19
N ILE A 556 8.18 -4.49 -21.16
CA ILE A 556 8.19 -4.18 -22.59
C ILE A 556 6.85 -4.52 -23.22
N ASN A 557 6.28 -3.58 -23.97
CA ASN A 557 5.15 -3.86 -24.82
C ASN A 557 5.58 -4.72 -26.02
N GLN A 558 5.06 -5.95 -26.09
CA GLN A 558 5.26 -6.90 -27.17
C GLN A 558 3.97 -7.17 -27.98
N GLY A 559 2.92 -6.33 -27.79
CA GLY A 559 1.70 -6.44 -28.55
C GLY A 559 1.87 -6.00 -30.00
N GLU A 560 0.83 -6.22 -30.80
CA GLU A 560 0.78 -5.72 -32.17
C GLU A 560 0.55 -4.21 -32.19
N PRO A 561 1.02 -3.48 -33.23
CA PRO A 561 0.70 -2.07 -33.40
C PRO A 561 -0.80 -1.85 -33.51
N VAL A 562 -1.31 -0.83 -32.86
CA VAL A 562 -2.75 -0.46 -32.91
C VAL A 562 -3.07 0.32 -34.19
N SER A 563 -2.06 0.99 -34.76
CA SER A 563 -2.10 1.74 -36.02
C SER A 563 -0.70 1.75 -36.63
N GLU A 564 -0.58 2.20 -37.88
CA GLU A 564 0.70 2.36 -38.58
C GLU A 564 1.65 3.32 -37.85
N ASP A 565 1.10 4.29 -37.11
CA ASP A 565 1.86 5.27 -36.32
C ASP A 565 2.17 4.82 -34.89
N ASP A 566 1.75 3.62 -34.47
CA ASP A 566 2.00 3.10 -33.12
C ASP A 566 3.48 2.72 -32.92
N ARG A 567 4.23 3.62 -32.29
CA ARG A 567 5.64 3.44 -31.92
C ARG A 567 5.84 2.79 -30.56
N SER A 568 4.80 2.26 -29.94
CA SER A 568 4.88 1.71 -28.57
C SER A 568 5.40 0.27 -28.51
N VAL A 569 5.45 -0.46 -29.62
CA VAL A 569 5.92 -1.85 -29.68
C VAL A 569 7.43 -1.91 -29.44
N GLY A 570 7.88 -2.83 -28.59
CA GLY A 570 9.28 -2.97 -28.17
C GLY A 570 9.72 -1.90 -27.16
N LYS A 571 8.81 -1.06 -26.65
CA LYS A 571 9.12 0.04 -25.73
C LYS A 571 8.73 -0.30 -24.29
N GLN A 572 9.43 0.36 -23.34
CA GLN A 572 9.13 0.31 -21.91
C GLN A 572 7.75 0.90 -21.63
N LEU A 573 7.01 0.31 -20.69
CA LEU A 573 5.74 0.87 -20.24
C LEU A 573 5.92 2.26 -19.61
N PRO A 574 4.99 3.20 -19.86
CA PRO A 574 5.04 4.54 -19.27
C PRO A 574 5.02 4.50 -17.74
N TYR A 575 5.76 5.43 -17.13
CA TYR A 575 5.91 5.61 -15.68
C TYR A 575 6.51 4.43 -14.92
N VAL A 576 6.98 3.40 -15.57
CA VAL A 576 7.66 2.26 -14.93
C VAL A 576 9.17 2.47 -15.00
N PRO A 577 9.89 2.64 -13.87
CA PRO A 577 11.33 2.71 -13.86
C PRO A 577 11.94 1.35 -14.25
N ARG A 578 13.04 1.36 -15.01
CA ARG A 578 13.81 0.13 -15.27
C ARG A 578 14.61 -0.31 -14.06
N PHE A 579 15.05 0.66 -13.26
CA PHE A 579 15.79 0.40 -12.03
C PHE A 579 15.21 1.22 -10.87
N SER A 580 15.05 0.57 -9.73
CA SER A 580 14.70 1.21 -8.47
C SER A 580 15.52 0.61 -7.33
N ALA A 581 15.86 1.42 -6.36
CA ALA A 581 16.54 0.96 -5.17
C ALA A 581 16.11 1.77 -3.95
N SER A 582 16.12 1.12 -2.79
CA SER A 582 15.87 1.79 -1.51
C SER A 582 16.74 1.22 -0.41
N ALA A 583 17.03 2.04 0.59
CA ALA A 583 17.76 1.63 1.78
C ALA A 583 17.24 2.39 2.99
N SER A 584 17.21 1.73 4.13
CA SER A 584 16.94 2.34 5.42
C SER A 584 17.92 1.84 6.45
N ALA A 585 18.32 2.71 7.39
CA ALA A 585 19.20 2.36 8.50
C ALA A 585 18.73 3.10 9.75
N LEU A 586 18.64 2.39 10.86
CA LEU A 586 18.35 2.92 12.19
C LEU A 586 19.48 2.53 13.15
N LEU A 587 20.24 3.53 13.56
CA LEU A 587 21.29 3.38 14.56
C LEU A 587 20.75 3.83 15.91
N SER A 588 20.75 2.93 16.86
CA SER A 588 20.34 3.19 18.25
C SER A 588 21.55 3.19 19.17
N TYR A 589 21.67 4.23 20.01
CA TYR A 589 22.67 4.34 21.07
C TYR A 589 22.00 4.76 22.37
N ARG A 590 21.83 3.83 23.30
CA ARG A 590 21.11 4.05 24.55
C ARG A 590 19.73 4.64 24.30
N SER A 591 19.52 5.91 24.68
CA SER A 591 18.27 6.66 24.50
C SER A 591 18.18 7.46 23.18
N TRP A 592 19.21 7.42 22.34
CA TRP A 592 19.24 8.12 21.05
C TRP A 592 19.00 7.15 19.91
N ARG A 593 18.27 7.61 18.91
CA ARG A 593 18.10 6.92 17.64
C ARG A 593 18.34 7.88 16.49
N VAL A 594 19.10 7.44 15.51
CA VAL A 594 19.34 8.18 14.26
C VAL A 594 18.92 7.28 13.11
N GLY A 595 17.93 7.72 12.35
CA GLY A 595 17.45 7.00 11.19
C GLY A 595 17.78 7.74 9.90
N TYR A 596 18.15 6.99 8.87
CA TYR A 596 18.36 7.49 7.52
C TYR A 596 17.62 6.61 6.53
N ARG A 597 16.95 7.23 5.55
CA ARG A 597 16.23 6.55 4.48
C ARG A 597 16.63 7.13 3.14
N TRP A 598 16.81 6.25 2.18
CA TRP A 598 17.17 6.58 0.82
C TRP A 598 16.32 5.81 -0.17
N ALA A 599 15.88 6.45 -1.26
CA ALA A 599 15.22 5.81 -2.38
C ALA A 599 15.67 6.44 -3.69
N HIS A 600 15.77 5.62 -4.73
CA HIS A 600 16.16 6.02 -6.08
C HIS A 600 15.25 5.36 -7.11
N TYR A 601 14.85 6.14 -8.10
CA TYR A 601 14.19 5.68 -9.31
C TYR A 601 14.94 6.19 -10.53
N SER A 602 15.21 5.27 -11.49
CA SER A 602 15.78 5.62 -12.79
C SER A 602 14.82 6.47 -13.62
N GLU A 603 15.23 6.85 -14.81
CA GLU A 603 14.37 7.52 -15.78
C GLU A 603 13.07 6.77 -16.03
N ARG A 604 11.99 7.50 -16.27
CA ARG A 604 10.66 6.96 -16.56
C ARG A 604 10.07 7.71 -17.74
N PHE A 605 9.65 6.96 -18.75
CA PHE A 605 8.97 7.55 -19.89
C PHE A 605 7.53 7.90 -19.52
N THR A 606 7.04 9.02 -20.00
CA THR A 606 5.66 9.48 -19.80
C THR A 606 4.74 9.02 -20.90
N MET A 607 5.30 8.70 -22.09
CA MET A 607 4.61 8.24 -23.29
C MET A 607 5.06 6.84 -23.71
N SER A 608 4.16 6.13 -24.36
CA SER A 608 4.43 4.75 -24.83
C SER A 608 5.49 4.68 -25.95
N SER A 609 5.74 5.77 -26.68
CA SER A 609 6.79 5.87 -27.71
C SER A 609 8.22 5.92 -27.13
N ASN A 610 8.37 6.21 -25.84
CA ASN A 610 9.63 6.41 -25.15
C ASN A 610 10.52 7.51 -25.77
N ASP A 611 9.93 8.63 -26.13
CA ASP A 611 10.64 9.75 -26.72
C ASP A 611 11.46 10.49 -25.66
N TYR A 612 12.73 10.80 -25.95
CA TYR A 612 13.60 11.62 -25.10
C TYR A 612 13.37 13.11 -25.36
N THR A 613 12.17 13.57 -24.96
CA THR A 613 11.81 15.00 -25.00
C THR A 613 11.62 15.52 -23.58
N LEU A 614 11.53 16.83 -23.39
CA LEU A 614 11.32 17.47 -22.08
C LEU A 614 10.05 16.97 -21.37
N THR A 615 9.03 16.60 -22.12
CA THR A 615 7.78 16.04 -21.59
C THR A 615 7.68 14.53 -21.75
N GLY A 616 8.57 13.89 -22.51
CA GLY A 616 8.57 12.47 -22.82
C GLY A 616 9.29 11.60 -21.79
N VAL A 617 10.17 12.20 -20.98
CA VAL A 617 10.94 11.49 -19.97
C VAL A 617 11.01 12.27 -18.66
N LEU A 618 10.83 11.58 -17.54
CA LEU A 618 11.13 12.08 -16.20
C LEU A 618 12.54 11.68 -15.82
N ILE A 619 13.32 12.64 -15.38
CA ILE A 619 14.71 12.43 -14.95
C ILE A 619 14.77 11.53 -13.71
N PRO A 620 15.87 10.79 -13.50
CA PRO A 620 16.12 10.08 -12.24
C PRO A 620 16.13 11.05 -11.05
N TYR A 621 15.74 10.55 -9.85
CA TYR A 621 15.85 11.31 -8.62
C TYR A 621 16.25 10.43 -7.43
N TYR A 622 16.74 11.08 -6.38
CA TYR A 622 17.23 10.46 -5.15
C TYR A 622 16.55 11.12 -3.95
N MET A 623 15.76 10.35 -3.24
CA MET A 623 15.16 10.81 -1.99
C MET A 623 16.05 10.45 -0.81
N ASN A 624 16.25 11.41 0.10
CA ASN A 624 17.08 11.25 1.26
C ASN A 624 16.38 11.89 2.46
N ASP A 625 15.97 11.07 3.43
CA ASP A 625 15.35 11.55 4.66
C ASP A 625 16.20 11.15 5.85
N MET A 626 16.23 11.99 6.87
CA MET A 626 16.95 11.73 8.10
C MET A 626 16.11 12.12 9.31
N HIS A 627 16.19 11.33 10.38
CA HIS A 627 15.64 11.75 11.65
C HIS A 627 16.57 11.46 12.82
N VAL A 628 16.38 12.23 13.87
CA VAL A 628 17.02 12.03 15.18
C VAL A 628 15.92 11.99 16.21
N GLU A 629 15.93 10.95 17.05
CA GLU A 629 14.99 10.74 18.12
C GLU A 629 15.73 10.57 19.45
N ARG A 630 15.18 11.16 20.50
CA ARG A 630 15.62 10.93 21.88
C ARG A 630 14.48 10.43 22.73
N LEU A 631 14.76 9.35 23.47
CA LEU A 631 13.84 8.73 24.41
C LEU A 631 14.19 9.20 25.83
N PHE A 632 13.18 9.61 26.59
CA PHE A 632 13.29 9.96 28.00
C PHE A 632 12.37 9.02 28.77
N SER A 633 12.93 8.31 29.74
CA SER A 633 12.15 7.39 30.58
C SER A 633 12.02 7.98 31.98
N PHE A 634 10.81 8.38 32.31
CA PHE A 634 10.44 8.84 33.65
C PHE A 634 9.72 7.73 34.40
N THR A 635 9.54 7.89 35.71
CA THR A 635 8.81 6.91 36.53
C THR A 635 7.33 6.82 36.12
N TRP A 636 6.74 7.88 35.60
CA TRP A 636 5.33 8.00 35.27
C TRP A 636 5.04 7.91 33.76
N ALA A 637 6.04 8.09 32.89
CA ALA A 637 5.85 7.99 31.43
C ALA A 637 7.19 7.83 30.70
N ASP A 638 7.12 7.25 29.50
CA ASP A 638 8.14 7.36 28.47
C ASP A 638 7.75 8.46 27.47
N LEU A 639 8.69 9.38 27.24
CA LEU A 639 8.54 10.49 26.30
C LEU A 639 9.57 10.32 25.18
N SER A 640 9.15 10.53 23.93
CA SER A 640 10.05 10.58 22.77
C SER A 640 9.93 11.93 22.08
N LEU A 641 11.07 12.50 21.71
CA LEU A 641 11.18 13.70 20.89
C LEU A 641 11.92 13.33 19.60
N LYS A 642 11.26 13.46 18.44
CA LYS A 642 11.80 13.12 17.15
C LYS A 642 11.77 14.32 16.21
N LEU A 643 12.94 14.71 15.68
CA LEU A 643 13.10 15.71 14.63
C LEU A 643 13.39 14.99 13.31
N GLN A 644 12.64 15.29 12.26
CA GLN A 644 12.79 14.72 10.93
C GLN A 644 13.02 15.78 9.88
N VAL A 645 13.90 15.50 8.95
CA VAL A 645 14.17 16.30 7.75
C VAL A 645 13.90 15.41 6.55
N ASN A 646 12.86 15.74 5.78
CA ASN A 646 12.53 15.08 4.53
C ASN A 646 13.24 15.83 3.39
N ASN A 647 13.67 15.08 2.37
CA ASN A 647 14.44 15.60 1.24
C ASN A 647 15.69 16.41 1.71
N LEU A 648 16.56 15.75 2.45
CA LEU A 648 17.72 16.32 3.15
C LEU A 648 18.62 17.17 2.23
N PHE A 649 18.81 16.76 0.97
CA PHE A 649 19.65 17.46 0.01
C PHE A 649 18.90 18.48 -0.86
N ASN A 650 17.60 18.72 -0.57
CA ASN A 650 16.76 19.71 -1.25
C ASN A 650 16.63 19.47 -2.76
N GLU A 651 16.52 18.22 -3.16
CA GLU A 651 16.37 17.82 -4.57
C GLU A 651 15.04 18.30 -5.14
N GLU A 652 15.07 18.85 -6.35
CA GLU A 652 13.88 19.13 -7.13
C GLU A 652 13.54 17.92 -7.97
N TYR A 653 12.35 17.36 -7.78
CA TYR A 653 11.93 16.20 -8.51
C TYR A 653 10.44 16.20 -8.83
N VAL A 654 10.08 15.42 -9.83
CA VAL A 654 8.71 15.15 -10.20
C VAL A 654 8.50 13.63 -10.26
N SER A 655 7.46 13.15 -9.63
CA SER A 655 7.07 11.75 -9.66
C SER A 655 6.16 11.45 -10.85
N VAL A 656 5.34 12.40 -11.25
CA VAL A 656 4.46 12.39 -12.41
C VAL A 656 4.64 13.69 -13.17
N LEU A 657 4.59 13.64 -14.50
CA LEU A 657 4.78 14.81 -15.38
C LEU A 657 3.91 15.99 -14.92
N SER A 658 4.53 17.16 -14.84
CA SER A 658 3.90 18.42 -14.40
C SER A 658 3.26 18.37 -13.00
N ARG A 659 3.74 17.46 -12.14
CA ARG A 659 3.38 17.34 -10.72
C ARG A 659 4.60 17.61 -9.85
N PRO A 660 4.82 18.85 -9.44
CA PRO A 660 5.94 19.19 -8.56
C PRO A 660 5.77 18.52 -7.19
N MET A 661 6.90 18.16 -6.59
CA MET A 661 6.97 17.56 -5.27
C MET A 661 7.61 18.53 -4.27
N PRO A 662 7.33 18.40 -2.96
CA PRO A 662 7.89 19.29 -1.96
C PRO A 662 9.42 19.16 -1.89
N ARG A 663 10.09 20.29 -1.79
CA ARG A 663 11.52 20.38 -1.46
C ARG A 663 11.76 20.01 0.00
N ARG A 664 12.95 20.26 0.53
CA ARG A 664 13.30 20.05 1.94
C ARG A 664 12.22 20.61 2.86
N ASN A 665 11.77 19.75 3.78
CA ASN A 665 10.77 20.12 4.77
C ASN A 665 11.09 19.44 6.11
N TYR A 666 10.49 19.94 7.18
CA TYR A 666 10.82 19.59 8.55
C TYR A 666 9.58 19.16 9.30
N GLU A 667 9.74 18.16 10.18
CA GLU A 667 8.69 17.65 11.05
C GLU A 667 9.26 17.41 12.45
N LEU A 668 8.45 17.70 13.47
CA LEU A 668 8.76 17.45 14.86
C LEU A 668 7.64 16.63 15.47
N PHE A 669 7.98 15.53 16.12
CA PHE A 669 7.02 14.65 16.79
C PHE A 669 7.35 14.55 18.27
N ILE A 670 6.31 14.59 19.10
CA ILE A 670 6.35 14.35 20.54
C ILE A 670 5.42 13.17 20.82
N SER A 671 5.98 12.10 21.39
CA SER A 671 5.21 10.91 21.78
C SER A 671 5.28 10.75 23.32
N ILE A 672 4.14 10.44 23.91
CA ILE A 672 4.04 10.14 25.34
C ILE A 672 3.35 8.78 25.54
N LYS A 673 3.93 7.96 26.41
CA LYS A 673 3.38 6.68 26.89
C LYS A 673 3.39 6.67 28.41
N PRO A 674 2.27 6.93 29.06
CA PRO A 674 2.17 6.81 30.51
C PRO A 674 2.46 5.38 30.99
N LYS A 675 3.02 5.24 32.18
CA LYS A 675 3.24 3.98 32.90
C LYS A 675 2.22 3.88 34.03
N TRP A 676 1.47 2.79 34.02
CA TRP A 676 0.42 2.53 35.00
C TRP A 676 0.92 1.61 36.12
#